data_bbf3db569cbcac616bde468f01b2bd0b
#
_entry.id   bbf3db569cbcac616bde468f01b2bd0b
#
_cell.length_a   1.000
_cell.length_b   1.000
_cell.length_c   1.000
_cell.angle_alpha   90.00
_cell.angle_beta   90.00
_cell.angle_gamma   90.00
#
_symmetry.space_group_name_H-M   'P 1'
#
loop_
_entity.id
_entity.type
_entity.pdbx_description
1 polymer ?
#
loop_
_entity_poly.entity_id
_entity_poly.type
_entity_poly.pdbx_seq_one_letter_code
_entity_poly.pdbx_strand_id
1 'polypeptide(L)'
;MCYVSAGAREGLGSFDSELARYVPKRPAVSRRLCDNGAERLFVKTILLLLAGVALFLDAGSVTKLNYPVAPKGDQVDDYHGVKVADPYRGLENADATATEKWVTEENELTFGYLAKLPGREAIKKQLTDLWNYEKFGGFEKAGNHYFYFHNSGLQNQSVMEVTDSLTGTPRVLLDPNTYRKDGTAALTGDSASWNGKLFAYGVAQAGSDWTEWRVRDVATGKDLSDLIQWTKGSNVSWAEDDGGFYYSRFQQPPPEQMLTVAALNEKVYFHKLGDPQAADKLIYERPDHPNWTIDPLVMEGSRYLLLYIYTGVPGKNLLAYQDLRAANSKTAMLIPSADFGYTPIAVVGSTLYLETTDGAPRGRVIAMDIEHPERANWKEIVPERGETLDGAQMADGKLLLSYMKDAHSAAKLVSLDGKTSEDIVMPGIGTAAWSGARLQDKEMFYGFDGFTIAPSIYRLDLETGKSAVIRQSKVAVDLSQYETKQVFYASKDGTRVPMFLSSKKGLKLDGQNPTLLYAYGGFDVADTPGFRPRIVEWMQMGGVYASADIRGGSEYGEAWHQAGMRAKKQNVFDDFIAAAEWLIANKYTSTPKLAIYGASNGGLLIGAVLNQRPDLFGAAMPAVGVMDMLRFQNFGFGTQWVGEYGTSANPEDFKVLRAYSPLHNIRRGAQYPPTLITTSDHDDRVMPGHSLKYAATLQQAQEGTAPILIRIETRAGHGAGKPTTKQIDEWADRYVFLKNALKMGS
;
A
#
# COMPACT_ATOMS: atom_id res chain seq x y z
N MET A 1 6.98 -0.85 -9.00
CA MET A 1 6.60 -0.54 -7.62
C MET A 1 7.34 0.69 -7.20
N CYS A 2 6.60 1.66 -6.73
CA CYS A 2 7.05 3.01 -6.54
C CYS A 2 8.10 3.14 -5.46
N TYR A 3 9.16 3.74 -5.81
CA TYR A 3 10.14 4.39 -4.97
C TYR A 3 10.31 5.79 -5.53
N VAL A 4 10.36 6.83 -4.76
CA VAL A 4 11.38 7.36 -3.88
C VAL A 4 10.99 8.81 -3.61
N SER A 5 11.20 9.44 -2.65
CA SER A 5 12.12 9.99 -1.64
C SER A 5 12.03 11.52 -1.63
N ALA A 6 12.30 12.11 -0.69
CA ALA A 6 13.20 12.55 0.35
C ALA A 6 13.65 14.03 0.26
N GLY A 7 13.75 14.73 1.21
CA GLY A 7 14.64 15.18 2.25
C GLY A 7 14.85 16.69 2.47
N ALA A 8 15.09 17.05 3.60
CA ALA A 8 15.10 18.00 4.69
C ALA A 8 16.02 19.25 4.69
N ARG A 9 15.73 20.24 5.50
CA ARG A 9 16.35 21.02 6.61
C ARG A 9 16.23 22.53 6.46
N GLU A 10 15.92 23.15 7.40
CA GLU A 10 16.05 23.87 8.68
C GLU A 10 16.30 25.38 8.52
N GLY A 11 15.67 26.18 9.33
CA GLY A 11 15.97 27.59 9.56
C GLY A 11 15.18 28.20 10.70
N LEU A 12 15.84 28.36 11.85
CA LEU A 12 15.37 28.98 13.10
C LEU A 12 15.04 30.47 12.96
N GLY A 13 14.03 30.90 13.65
CA GLY A 13 13.76 32.32 13.89
C GLY A 13 12.74 32.54 14.98
N SER A 14 13.23 32.81 16.18
CA SER A 14 12.50 33.21 17.38
C SER A 14 11.79 34.53 17.25
N PHE A 15 10.61 34.72 17.86
CA PHE A 15 10.25 35.95 18.57
C PHE A 15 9.20 35.70 19.65
N ASP A 16 9.41 36.44 20.75
CA ASP A 16 8.83 36.40 22.06
C ASP A 16 7.43 37.03 22.19
N SER A 17 6.71 36.54 23.18
CA SER A 17 6.00 37.19 24.28
C SER A 17 4.69 37.95 24.06
N GLU A 18 3.87 37.65 25.02
CA GLU A 18 2.90 38.45 25.82
C GLU A 18 1.44 38.56 25.39
N LEU A 19 0.61 38.14 26.24
CA LEU A 19 -0.43 38.79 27.05
C LEU A 19 -1.70 37.96 27.28
N ALA A 20 -1.80 37.56 28.54
CA ALA A 20 -2.85 37.84 29.52
C ALA A 20 -4.32 37.39 29.26
N ARG A 21 -4.69 36.44 30.07
CA ARG A 21 -5.91 36.33 30.91
C ARG A 21 -7.20 37.05 30.50
N TYR A 22 -8.25 36.29 30.26
CA TYR A 22 -9.60 36.70 30.67
C TYR A 22 -10.44 35.47 31.07
N VAL A 23 -10.96 35.49 32.34
CA VAL A 23 -11.93 34.54 32.88
C VAL A 23 -13.24 35.30 33.05
N PRO A 24 -14.39 34.82 32.59
CA PRO A 24 -15.67 35.30 33.14
C PRO A 24 -16.36 34.24 33.98
N LYS A 25 -16.89 34.73 35.09
CA LYS A 25 -17.61 34.08 36.17
C LYS A 25 -18.99 33.55 35.71
N ARG A 26 -19.38 32.43 36.32
CA ARG A 26 -20.76 31.91 36.28
C ARG A 26 -21.69 32.76 37.15
N PRO A 27 -22.97 32.96 36.80
CA PRO A 27 -23.99 33.35 37.75
C PRO A 27 -24.77 32.15 38.28
N ALA A 28 -25.04 32.18 39.58
CA ALA A 28 -25.89 31.27 40.30
C ALA A 28 -27.37 31.64 40.11
N VAL A 29 -28.26 30.64 40.01
CA VAL A 29 -29.72 30.80 40.07
C VAL A 29 -30.28 29.97 41.20
N SER A 30 -31.00 30.65 42.05
CA SER A 30 -31.66 30.22 43.24
C SER A 30 -32.90 29.35 43.02
N ARG A 31 -33.12 28.39 43.93
CA ARG A 31 -34.36 27.65 44.11
C ARG A 31 -35.49 28.57 44.66
N ARG A 32 -36.70 28.43 44.11
CA ARG A 32 -37.94 28.70 44.85
C ARG A 32 -38.93 27.56 44.63
N LEU A 33 -39.33 27.01 45.75
CA LEU A 33 -40.46 26.13 45.93
C LEU A 33 -41.76 26.94 45.79
N CYS A 34 -42.79 26.35 45.13
CA CYS A 34 -44.18 26.65 45.41
C CYS A 34 -44.99 25.37 45.26
N ASP A 35 -45.62 25.04 46.34
CA ASP A 35 -46.60 23.99 46.60
C ASP A 35 -47.99 24.38 46.05
N ASN A 36 -48.75 23.44 45.53
CA ASN A 36 -50.22 23.30 45.72
C ASN A 36 -50.80 22.26 44.71
N GLY A 37 -51.14 21.11 45.08
CA GLY A 37 -52.45 20.64 45.51
C GLY A 37 -53.45 20.35 44.37
N ALA A 38 -53.39 19.09 43.77
CA ALA A 38 -54.55 18.43 43.16
C ALA A 38 -54.24 16.92 43.00
N GLU A 39 -54.19 16.19 44.09
CA GLU A 39 -54.25 14.73 44.11
C GLU A 39 -55.72 14.25 44.16
N ARG A 40 -55.94 13.07 43.49
CA ARG A 40 -57.06 12.20 43.55
C ARG A 40 -58.17 12.42 42.51
N LEU A 41 -57.93 12.03 41.26
CA LEU A 41 -58.92 11.34 40.43
C LEU A 41 -58.37 10.70 39.13
N PHE A 42 -57.11 10.33 39.03
CA PHE A 42 -56.55 9.76 37.78
C PHE A 42 -55.79 8.43 37.93
N VAL A 43 -55.94 7.73 39.07
CA VAL A 43 -55.17 6.49 39.37
C VAL A 43 -55.91 5.22 39.04
N LYS A 44 -57.20 5.23 38.63
CA LYS A 44 -57.95 4.01 38.32
C LYS A 44 -58.17 3.66 36.84
N THR A 45 -57.78 4.51 35.88
CA THR A 45 -57.98 4.24 34.44
C THR A 45 -56.71 3.88 33.70
N ILE A 46 -55.52 4.02 34.30
CA ILE A 46 -54.22 3.68 33.70
C ILE A 46 -53.77 2.25 34.00
N LEU A 47 -54.38 1.56 34.97
CA LEU A 47 -53.98 0.18 35.34
C LEU A 47 -54.69 -0.93 34.51
N LEU A 48 -55.58 -0.58 33.59
CA LEU A 48 -56.26 -1.54 32.69
C LEU A 48 -55.85 -1.42 31.21
N LEU A 49 -54.96 -0.49 30.85
CA LEU A 49 -54.35 -0.34 29.50
C LEU A 49 -52.90 -0.76 29.45
N LEU A 50 -52.24 -1.14 30.55
CA LEU A 50 -50.88 -1.66 30.62
C LEU A 50 -50.77 -3.19 30.59
N ALA A 51 -51.90 -3.89 30.48
CA ALA A 51 -51.92 -5.36 30.41
C ALA A 51 -52.09 -5.92 28.99
N GLY A 52 -52.06 -5.09 27.94
CA GLY A 52 -52.34 -5.50 26.56
C GLY A 52 -51.27 -5.22 25.50
N VAL A 53 -50.12 -4.67 25.85
CA VAL A 53 -49.00 -4.46 24.90
C VAL A 53 -47.67 -4.77 25.60
N ALA A 54 -47.55 -5.99 26.11
CA ALA A 54 -46.25 -6.65 26.20
C ALA A 54 -45.94 -7.20 24.79
N LEU A 55 -45.74 -6.30 23.83
CA LEU A 55 -44.99 -6.64 22.65
C LEU A 55 -43.58 -6.93 23.18
N PHE A 56 -43.21 -8.20 23.11
CA PHE A 56 -41.87 -8.70 23.27
C PHE A 56 -40.93 -7.88 22.37
N LEU A 57 -40.39 -6.80 22.88
CA LEU A 57 -39.07 -6.37 22.52
C LEU A 57 -38.15 -7.46 23.10
N ASP A 58 -38.00 -8.52 22.34
CA ASP A 58 -36.90 -9.45 22.50
C ASP A 58 -35.63 -8.62 22.28
N ALA A 59 -35.19 -7.93 23.32
CA ALA A 59 -33.84 -7.46 23.46
C ALA A 59 -33.03 -8.75 23.62
N GLY A 60 -32.81 -9.43 22.47
CA GLY A 60 -31.96 -10.59 22.42
C GLY A 60 -30.67 -10.21 23.13
N SER A 61 -30.42 -10.81 24.27
CA SER A 61 -29.20 -10.62 25.02
C SER A 61 -28.05 -10.93 24.04
N VAL A 62 -27.32 -9.89 23.60
CA VAL A 62 -26.16 -10.06 22.72
C VAL A 62 -25.15 -10.85 23.54
N THR A 63 -25.18 -12.17 23.37
CA THR A 63 -24.23 -13.06 24.05
C THR A 63 -22.88 -12.92 23.41
N LYS A 64 -21.85 -12.87 24.26
CA LYS A 64 -20.45 -12.90 23.81
C LYS A 64 -20.22 -14.14 22.93
N LEU A 65 -19.50 -13.98 21.82
CA LEU A 65 -19.15 -15.10 20.97
C LEU A 65 -18.26 -16.10 21.72
N ASN A 66 -18.46 -17.37 21.46
CA ASN A 66 -17.59 -18.43 21.94
C ASN A 66 -16.48 -18.65 20.90
N TYR A 67 -15.28 -18.17 21.19
CA TYR A 67 -14.15 -18.27 20.28
C TYR A 67 -13.46 -19.62 20.39
N PRO A 68 -12.91 -20.16 19.27
CA PRO A 68 -12.02 -21.31 19.29
C PRO A 68 -10.83 -21.06 20.21
N VAL A 69 -10.39 -22.08 20.94
CA VAL A 69 -9.29 -21.97 21.88
C VAL A 69 -7.97 -22.07 21.11
N ALA A 70 -7.24 -20.96 21.00
CA ALA A 70 -5.94 -20.94 20.36
C ALA A 70 -4.92 -21.76 21.18
N PRO A 71 -4.03 -22.54 20.53
CA PRO A 71 -2.99 -23.29 21.21
C PRO A 71 -2.02 -22.37 21.93
N LYS A 72 -1.81 -22.59 23.22
CA LYS A 72 -0.91 -21.82 24.09
C LYS A 72 0.32 -22.59 24.47
N GLY A 73 1.46 -21.87 24.52
CA GLY A 73 2.72 -22.28 25.12
C GLY A 73 3.14 -21.37 26.27
N ASP A 74 4.29 -21.66 26.82
CA ASP A 74 4.92 -20.93 27.93
C ASP A 74 6.13 -20.10 27.49
N GLN A 75 6.26 -19.83 26.19
CA GLN A 75 7.36 -19.07 25.62
C GLN A 75 7.48 -17.68 26.23
N VAL A 76 8.69 -17.35 26.69
CA VAL A 76 9.07 -16.02 27.19
C VAL A 76 10.41 -15.64 26.58
N ASP A 77 10.45 -14.53 25.87
CA ASP A 77 11.69 -13.97 25.33
C ASP A 77 12.32 -12.98 26.32
N ASP A 78 13.64 -12.86 26.26
CA ASP A 78 14.38 -11.86 27.00
C ASP A 78 14.90 -10.78 26.05
N TYR A 79 14.38 -9.58 26.18
CA TYR A 79 14.87 -8.42 25.46
C TYR A 79 15.59 -7.48 26.42
N HIS A 80 16.92 -7.53 26.44
CA HIS A 80 17.75 -6.64 27.26
C HIS A 80 17.40 -6.68 28.77
N GLY A 81 17.12 -7.88 29.30
CA GLY A 81 16.69 -8.09 30.70
C GLY A 81 15.19 -7.94 30.93
N VAL A 82 14.41 -7.58 29.92
CA VAL A 82 12.95 -7.49 30.01
C VAL A 82 12.32 -8.78 29.49
N LYS A 83 11.63 -9.51 30.35
CA LYS A 83 10.89 -10.73 29.99
C LYS A 83 9.58 -10.36 29.31
N VAL A 84 9.36 -10.89 28.11
CA VAL A 84 8.15 -10.70 27.30
C VAL A 84 7.54 -12.07 26.98
N ALA A 85 6.35 -12.32 27.50
CA ALA A 85 5.62 -13.56 27.22
C ALA A 85 5.02 -13.55 25.81
N ASP A 86 5.15 -14.68 25.10
CA ASP A 86 4.52 -14.92 23.79
C ASP A 86 3.79 -16.27 23.80
N PRO A 87 2.63 -16.33 24.49
CA PRO A 87 1.93 -17.61 24.68
C PRO A 87 1.38 -18.20 23.37
N TYR A 88 1.31 -17.44 22.31
CA TYR A 88 0.83 -17.87 21.01
C TYR A 88 1.94 -18.02 19.97
N ARG A 89 3.20 -18.17 20.40
CA ARG A 89 4.35 -18.41 19.52
C ARG A 89 4.13 -19.53 18.51
N GLY A 90 3.41 -20.58 18.90
CA GLY A 90 3.10 -21.73 18.03
C GLY A 90 2.33 -21.33 16.75
N LEU A 91 1.56 -20.24 16.78
CA LEU A 91 0.83 -19.74 15.61
C LEU A 91 1.73 -19.07 14.55
N GLU A 92 3.03 -18.91 14.81
CA GLU A 92 4.01 -18.48 13.80
C GLU A 92 4.29 -19.59 12.76
N ASN A 93 4.07 -20.84 13.10
CA ASN A 93 4.14 -21.95 12.14
C ASN A 93 2.73 -22.20 11.57
N ALA A 94 2.48 -21.66 10.38
CA ALA A 94 1.19 -21.78 9.71
C ALA A 94 0.86 -23.24 9.33
N ASP A 95 1.88 -24.06 9.05
CA ASP A 95 1.75 -25.46 8.61
C ASP A 95 1.66 -26.46 9.78
N ALA A 96 1.73 -25.97 11.03
CA ALA A 96 1.54 -26.84 12.18
C ALA A 96 0.08 -27.29 12.30
N THR A 97 -0.18 -28.59 12.46
CA THR A 97 -1.52 -29.18 12.55
C THR A 97 -2.43 -28.48 13.57
N ALA A 98 -1.86 -27.99 14.70
CA ALA A 98 -2.62 -27.25 15.69
C ALA A 98 -3.04 -25.86 15.20
N THR A 99 -2.20 -25.21 14.41
CA THR A 99 -2.47 -23.91 13.77
C THR A 99 -3.51 -24.07 12.68
N GLU A 100 -3.36 -25.03 11.78
CA GLU A 100 -4.33 -25.32 10.70
C GLU A 100 -5.71 -25.63 11.25
N LYS A 101 -5.79 -26.43 12.32
CA LYS A 101 -7.05 -26.71 12.99
C LYS A 101 -7.70 -25.44 13.54
N TRP A 102 -6.97 -24.62 14.27
CA TRP A 102 -7.47 -23.38 14.84
C TRP A 102 -7.91 -22.39 13.75
N VAL A 103 -7.13 -22.26 12.67
CA VAL A 103 -7.46 -21.45 11.49
C VAL A 103 -8.80 -21.91 10.88
N THR A 104 -9.01 -23.22 10.75
CA THR A 104 -10.28 -23.78 10.24
C THR A 104 -11.45 -23.41 11.14
N GLU A 105 -11.32 -23.60 12.45
CA GLU A 105 -12.35 -23.28 13.44
C GLU A 105 -12.68 -21.77 13.48
N GLU A 106 -11.67 -20.88 13.37
CA GLU A 106 -11.87 -19.44 13.29
C GLU A 106 -12.58 -19.01 12.00
N ASN A 107 -12.24 -19.64 10.87
CA ASN A 107 -12.94 -19.40 9.62
C ASN A 107 -14.41 -19.88 9.67
N GLU A 108 -14.67 -21.05 10.27
CA GLU A 108 -16.03 -21.54 10.47
C GLU A 108 -16.86 -20.56 11.32
N LEU A 109 -16.30 -20.06 12.42
CA LEU A 109 -16.93 -19.05 13.26
C LEU A 109 -17.21 -17.77 12.48
N THR A 110 -16.18 -17.24 11.81
CA THR A 110 -16.25 -15.95 11.10
C THR A 110 -17.23 -16.01 9.92
N PHE A 111 -17.10 -17.00 9.04
CA PHE A 111 -18.02 -17.15 7.91
C PHE A 111 -19.44 -17.48 8.38
N GLY A 112 -19.60 -18.30 9.43
CA GLY A 112 -20.87 -18.59 10.04
C GLY A 112 -21.54 -17.36 10.67
N TYR A 113 -20.77 -16.42 11.22
CA TYR A 113 -21.26 -15.13 11.70
C TYR A 113 -21.67 -14.22 10.53
N LEU A 114 -20.81 -14.02 9.54
CA LEU A 114 -21.04 -13.14 8.39
C LEU A 114 -22.22 -13.60 7.54
N ALA A 115 -22.41 -14.91 7.36
CA ALA A 115 -23.54 -15.49 6.60
C ALA A 115 -24.91 -15.21 7.23
N LYS A 116 -24.97 -14.95 8.53
CA LYS A 116 -26.22 -14.59 9.24
C LYS A 116 -26.57 -13.10 9.08
N LEU A 117 -25.63 -12.27 8.65
CA LEU A 117 -25.86 -10.83 8.48
C LEU A 117 -26.67 -10.56 7.22
N PRO A 118 -27.71 -9.70 7.27
CA PRO A 118 -28.55 -9.43 6.11
C PRO A 118 -27.83 -8.57 5.07
N GLY A 119 -28.01 -8.91 3.80
CA GLY A 119 -27.59 -8.08 2.67
C GLY A 119 -26.25 -8.43 2.04
N ARG A 120 -25.53 -9.46 2.52
CA ARG A 120 -24.22 -9.88 1.95
C ARG A 120 -24.29 -10.14 0.44
N GLU A 121 -25.28 -10.93 0.00
CA GLU A 121 -25.40 -11.29 -1.42
C GLU A 121 -25.78 -10.09 -2.31
N ALA A 122 -26.57 -9.16 -1.80
CA ALA A 122 -26.88 -7.91 -2.50
C ALA A 122 -25.61 -7.06 -2.67
N ILE A 123 -24.82 -6.88 -1.62
CA ILE A 123 -23.52 -6.18 -1.66
C ILE A 123 -22.55 -6.88 -2.61
N LYS A 124 -22.45 -8.23 -2.55
CA LYS A 124 -21.61 -9.00 -3.46
C LYS A 124 -22.01 -8.78 -4.92
N LYS A 125 -23.31 -8.78 -5.20
CA LYS A 125 -23.82 -8.51 -6.54
C LYS A 125 -23.43 -7.09 -7.01
N GLN A 126 -23.65 -6.07 -6.19
CA GLN A 126 -23.29 -4.69 -6.51
C GLN A 126 -21.79 -4.54 -6.75
N LEU A 127 -20.95 -5.11 -5.88
CA LEU A 127 -19.51 -5.16 -6.09
C LEU A 127 -19.15 -5.86 -7.42
N THR A 128 -19.80 -6.99 -7.74
CA THR A 128 -19.58 -7.71 -9.00
C THR A 128 -19.91 -6.83 -10.20
N ASP A 129 -21.04 -6.15 -10.18
CA ASP A 129 -21.47 -5.23 -11.23
C ASP A 129 -20.48 -4.06 -11.38
N LEU A 130 -19.99 -3.48 -10.27
CA LEU A 130 -19.00 -2.41 -10.26
C LEU A 130 -17.60 -2.87 -10.69
N TRP A 131 -17.23 -4.13 -10.46
CA TRP A 131 -15.95 -4.71 -10.93
C TRP A 131 -15.99 -5.08 -12.40
N ASN A 132 -17.20 -5.27 -12.97
CA ASN A 132 -17.40 -5.72 -14.33
C ASN A 132 -17.28 -4.56 -15.33
N TYR A 133 -16.08 -4.01 -15.47
CA TYR A 133 -15.74 -3.03 -16.50
C TYR A 133 -14.41 -3.39 -17.14
N GLU A 134 -14.23 -2.98 -18.36
CA GLU A 134 -13.01 -3.20 -19.13
C GLU A 134 -11.86 -2.34 -18.56
N LYS A 135 -10.74 -2.99 -18.23
CA LYS A 135 -9.58 -2.37 -17.58
C LYS A 135 -8.37 -2.44 -18.50
N PHE A 136 -7.64 -1.36 -18.57
CA PHE A 136 -6.39 -1.24 -19.31
C PHE A 136 -5.30 -0.69 -18.40
N GLY A 137 -4.05 -1.12 -18.65
CA GLY A 137 -2.92 -0.60 -17.90
C GLY A 137 -1.58 -0.95 -18.53
N GLY A 138 -0.52 -0.26 -18.10
CA GLY A 138 0.85 -0.60 -18.43
C GLY A 138 1.16 -0.53 -19.94
N PHE A 139 0.70 0.48 -20.65
CA PHE A 139 1.05 0.66 -22.06
C PHE A 139 2.55 0.92 -22.22
N GLU A 140 3.27 -0.03 -22.82
CA GLU A 140 4.70 0.08 -23.12
C GLU A 140 4.93 -0.13 -24.62
N LYS A 141 5.85 0.65 -25.22
CA LYS A 141 6.29 0.46 -26.58
C LYS A 141 7.69 -0.12 -26.60
N ALA A 142 7.88 -1.23 -27.32
CA ALA A 142 9.19 -1.81 -27.56
C ALA A 142 9.29 -2.30 -29.01
N GLY A 143 10.35 -1.86 -29.72
CA GLY A 143 10.44 -2.06 -31.16
C GLY A 143 9.24 -1.47 -31.89
N ASN A 144 8.54 -2.32 -32.65
CA ASN A 144 7.32 -1.94 -33.39
C ASN A 144 6.03 -2.38 -32.69
N HIS A 145 6.10 -2.80 -31.45
CA HIS A 145 4.97 -3.36 -30.71
C HIS A 145 4.57 -2.46 -29.54
N TYR A 146 3.26 -2.48 -29.23
CA TYR A 146 2.68 -1.93 -28.00
C TYR A 146 2.21 -3.10 -27.14
N PHE A 147 2.68 -3.17 -25.92
CA PHE A 147 2.31 -4.15 -24.89
C PHE A 147 1.44 -3.47 -23.86
N TYR A 148 0.40 -4.13 -23.37
CA TYR A 148 -0.44 -3.58 -22.33
C TYR A 148 -1.25 -4.66 -21.61
N PHE A 149 -1.59 -4.42 -20.37
CA PHE A 149 -2.51 -5.26 -19.64
C PHE A 149 -3.95 -4.95 -20.01
N HIS A 150 -4.74 -6.00 -20.19
CA HIS A 150 -6.17 -5.91 -20.46
C HIS A 150 -6.95 -6.88 -19.58
N ASN A 151 -8.12 -6.45 -19.07
CA ASN A 151 -9.08 -7.30 -18.38
C ASN A 151 -10.48 -6.95 -18.90
N SER A 152 -11.16 -7.90 -19.49
CA SER A 152 -12.49 -7.70 -20.11
C SER A 152 -13.63 -7.47 -19.10
N GLY A 153 -13.33 -7.51 -17.79
CA GLY A 153 -14.31 -7.25 -16.73
C GLY A 153 -14.04 -8.09 -15.47
N LEU A 154 -14.47 -9.33 -15.44
CA LEU A 154 -14.43 -10.22 -14.28
C LEU A 154 -13.35 -11.32 -14.37
N GLN A 155 -12.41 -11.24 -15.32
CA GLN A 155 -11.28 -12.16 -15.32
C GLN A 155 -10.53 -12.05 -13.98
N ASN A 156 -10.11 -13.18 -13.43
CA ASN A 156 -9.38 -13.22 -12.16
C ASN A 156 -8.05 -12.49 -12.24
N GLN A 157 -7.38 -12.60 -13.41
CA GLN A 157 -6.12 -11.91 -13.71
C GLN A 157 -6.27 -11.15 -15.04
N SER A 158 -5.57 -10.02 -15.17
CA SER A 158 -5.43 -9.35 -16.45
C SER A 158 -4.55 -10.16 -17.40
N VAL A 159 -4.83 -10.09 -18.68
CA VAL A 159 -3.99 -10.69 -19.73
C VAL A 159 -3.01 -9.65 -20.26
N MET A 160 -1.85 -10.08 -20.74
CA MET A 160 -0.93 -9.23 -21.51
C MET A 160 -1.30 -9.33 -22.97
N GLU A 161 -1.63 -8.22 -23.60
CA GLU A 161 -1.90 -8.09 -25.03
C GLU A 161 -0.75 -7.36 -25.74
N VAL A 162 -0.59 -7.66 -27.02
CA VAL A 162 0.35 -7.00 -27.90
C VAL A 162 -0.33 -6.63 -29.23
N THR A 163 0.04 -5.45 -29.75
CA THR A 163 -0.43 -4.93 -31.05
C THR A 163 0.66 -4.13 -31.76
N ASP A 164 0.60 -4.07 -33.09
CA ASP A 164 1.57 -3.32 -33.89
C ASP A 164 1.17 -1.85 -34.11
N SER A 165 -0.03 -1.46 -33.67
CA SER A 165 -0.48 -0.06 -33.68
C SER A 165 -1.59 0.17 -32.64
N LEU A 166 -1.75 1.41 -32.20
CA LEU A 166 -2.79 1.79 -31.21
C LEU A 166 -4.23 1.55 -31.68
N THR A 167 -4.44 1.44 -33.00
CA THR A 167 -5.73 1.15 -33.64
C THR A 167 -5.81 -0.26 -34.21
N GLY A 168 -4.74 -1.04 -34.12
CA GLY A 168 -4.66 -2.41 -34.60
C GLY A 168 -5.47 -3.38 -33.75
N THR A 169 -5.72 -4.57 -34.31
CA THR A 169 -6.33 -5.65 -33.56
C THR A 169 -5.28 -6.27 -32.60
N PRO A 170 -5.48 -6.24 -31.28
CA PRO A 170 -4.56 -6.86 -30.36
C PRO A 170 -4.66 -8.39 -30.41
N ARG A 171 -3.61 -9.05 -29.96
CA ARG A 171 -3.60 -10.48 -29.65
C ARG A 171 -3.11 -10.71 -28.24
N VAL A 172 -3.63 -11.72 -27.60
CA VAL A 172 -3.18 -12.15 -26.27
C VAL A 172 -1.76 -12.72 -26.39
N LEU A 173 -0.82 -12.16 -25.66
CA LEU A 173 0.54 -12.67 -25.52
C LEU A 173 0.66 -13.62 -24.31
N LEU A 174 0.10 -13.23 -23.17
CA LEU A 174 0.10 -14.01 -21.92
C LEU A 174 -1.28 -14.00 -21.28
N ASP A 175 -1.78 -15.20 -20.92
CA ASP A 175 -3.03 -15.32 -20.16
C ASP A 175 -2.81 -16.16 -18.89
N PRO A 176 -2.57 -15.51 -17.74
CA PRO A 176 -2.33 -16.20 -16.46
C PRO A 176 -3.56 -16.97 -15.97
N ASN A 177 -4.78 -16.66 -16.47
CA ASN A 177 -5.99 -17.41 -16.10
C ASN A 177 -5.93 -18.86 -16.61
N THR A 178 -5.08 -19.16 -17.58
CA THR A 178 -4.87 -20.52 -18.11
C THR A 178 -3.86 -21.34 -17.32
N TYR A 179 -3.03 -20.72 -16.47
CA TYR A 179 -1.97 -21.41 -15.77
C TYR A 179 -2.49 -22.25 -14.60
N ARG A 180 -3.55 -21.77 -13.93
CA ARG A 180 -4.23 -22.48 -12.83
C ARG A 180 -5.74 -22.26 -12.88
N LYS A 181 -6.50 -23.35 -12.68
CA LYS A 181 -7.97 -23.32 -12.70
C LYS A 181 -8.58 -22.47 -11.59
N ASP A 182 -7.87 -22.30 -10.47
CA ASP A 182 -8.31 -21.49 -9.33
C ASP A 182 -7.99 -19.99 -9.48
N GLY A 183 -7.36 -19.58 -10.60
CA GLY A 183 -7.00 -18.19 -10.88
C GLY A 183 -5.92 -17.61 -9.97
N THR A 184 -5.21 -18.44 -9.19
CA THR A 184 -4.19 -17.98 -8.22
C THR A 184 -2.79 -17.81 -8.81
N ALA A 185 -2.58 -18.11 -10.09
CA ALA A 185 -1.36 -17.72 -10.80
C ALA A 185 -1.49 -16.30 -11.33
N ALA A 186 -0.48 -15.47 -11.09
CA ALA A 186 -0.47 -14.06 -11.50
C ALA A 186 0.85 -13.67 -12.15
N LEU A 187 0.80 -12.72 -13.08
CA LEU A 187 2.01 -12.05 -13.57
C LEU A 187 2.47 -11.05 -12.49
N THR A 188 3.73 -11.13 -12.10
CA THR A 188 4.33 -10.33 -11.03
C THR A 188 5.50 -9.47 -11.50
N GLY A 189 5.87 -9.60 -12.75
CA GLY A 189 6.87 -8.78 -13.41
C GLY A 189 6.82 -9.02 -14.92
N ASP A 190 7.25 -8.04 -15.68
CA ASP A 190 7.30 -8.09 -17.13
C ASP A 190 8.38 -7.15 -17.67
N SER A 191 8.98 -7.52 -18.79
CA SER A 191 9.99 -6.71 -19.47
C SER A 191 10.11 -7.12 -20.93
N ALA A 192 9.80 -6.21 -21.84
CA ALA A 192 10.06 -6.41 -23.26
C ALA A 192 11.54 -6.20 -23.60
N SER A 193 12.13 -7.04 -24.46
CA SER A 193 13.47 -6.83 -24.99
C SER A 193 13.56 -5.51 -25.77
N TRP A 194 14.75 -4.97 -25.94
CA TRP A 194 14.94 -3.66 -26.60
C TRP A 194 14.33 -3.61 -28.01
N ASN A 195 14.46 -4.70 -28.75
CA ASN A 195 13.88 -4.81 -30.10
C ASN A 195 12.41 -5.25 -30.14
N GLY A 196 11.79 -5.54 -28.99
CA GLY A 196 10.39 -5.97 -28.85
C GLY A 196 10.10 -7.39 -29.33
N LYS A 197 11.12 -8.21 -29.68
CA LYS A 197 10.90 -9.57 -30.19
C LYS A 197 10.73 -10.62 -29.11
N LEU A 198 11.25 -10.36 -27.91
CA LEU A 198 11.18 -11.23 -26.75
C LEU A 198 10.48 -10.51 -25.60
N PHE A 199 9.83 -11.29 -24.75
CA PHE A 199 9.12 -10.78 -23.60
C PHE A 199 9.42 -11.66 -22.40
N ALA A 200 10.17 -11.13 -21.44
CA ALA A 200 10.40 -11.79 -20.15
C ALA A 200 9.21 -11.52 -19.22
N TYR A 201 8.75 -12.54 -18.53
CA TYR A 201 7.62 -12.43 -17.61
C TYR A 201 7.78 -13.29 -16.37
N GLY A 202 7.44 -12.73 -15.24
CA GLY A 202 7.45 -13.37 -13.95
C GLY A 202 6.08 -13.91 -13.56
N VAL A 203 6.03 -15.13 -13.03
CA VAL A 203 4.81 -15.76 -12.54
C VAL A 203 4.97 -16.12 -11.07
N ALA A 204 4.06 -15.65 -10.23
CA ALA A 204 3.91 -16.10 -8.86
C ALA A 204 2.63 -16.91 -8.66
N GLN A 205 2.62 -17.75 -7.65
CA GLN A 205 1.51 -18.67 -7.35
C GLN A 205 0.97 -18.44 -5.95
N ALA A 206 -0.35 -18.59 -5.80
CA ALA A 206 -1.07 -18.48 -4.52
C ALA A 206 -0.80 -17.16 -3.76
N GLY A 207 -0.38 -16.11 -4.48
CA GLY A 207 -0.08 -14.79 -3.91
C GLY A 207 1.25 -14.69 -3.18
N SER A 208 2.13 -15.70 -3.28
CA SER A 208 3.51 -15.62 -2.81
C SER A 208 4.29 -14.53 -3.55
N ASP A 209 5.29 -13.96 -2.92
CA ASP A 209 6.25 -13.05 -3.55
C ASP A 209 7.36 -13.79 -4.33
N TRP A 210 7.48 -15.12 -4.18
CA TRP A 210 8.41 -15.91 -4.98
C TRP A 210 7.95 -15.97 -6.43
N THR A 211 8.84 -15.56 -7.35
CA THR A 211 8.57 -15.41 -8.78
C THR A 211 9.45 -16.34 -9.61
N GLU A 212 8.85 -17.00 -10.58
CA GLU A 212 9.55 -17.72 -11.65
C GLU A 212 9.52 -16.89 -12.93
N TRP A 213 10.68 -16.63 -13.56
CA TRP A 213 10.76 -15.91 -14.81
C TRP A 213 10.90 -16.85 -16.00
N ARG A 214 10.24 -16.48 -17.08
CA ARG A 214 10.24 -17.15 -18.39
C ARG A 214 10.41 -16.13 -19.50
N VAL A 215 10.77 -16.59 -20.69
CA VAL A 215 10.91 -15.74 -21.87
C VAL A 215 10.00 -16.28 -22.97
N ARG A 216 9.23 -15.37 -23.59
CA ARG A 216 8.32 -15.67 -24.70
C ARG A 216 8.79 -14.98 -25.96
N ASP A 217 8.81 -15.71 -27.08
CA ASP A 217 8.93 -15.15 -28.42
C ASP A 217 7.64 -14.45 -28.80
N VAL A 218 7.70 -13.15 -29.05
CA VAL A 218 6.53 -12.30 -29.30
C VAL A 218 5.82 -12.68 -30.57
N ALA A 219 6.53 -13.03 -31.65
CA ALA A 219 5.93 -13.34 -32.94
C ALA A 219 5.16 -14.67 -32.93
N THR A 220 5.72 -15.69 -32.28
CA THR A 220 5.12 -17.04 -32.26
C THR A 220 4.20 -17.27 -31.05
N GLY A 221 4.32 -16.45 -29.99
CA GLY A 221 3.62 -16.64 -28.73
C GLY A 221 4.09 -17.87 -27.93
N LYS A 222 5.26 -18.44 -28.24
CA LYS A 222 5.81 -19.63 -27.58
C LYS A 222 6.90 -19.24 -26.59
N ASP A 223 6.94 -19.97 -25.46
CA ASP A 223 8.03 -19.83 -24.51
C ASP A 223 9.31 -20.46 -25.06
N LEU A 224 10.43 -19.81 -24.74
CA LEU A 224 11.75 -20.41 -24.88
C LEU A 224 11.99 -21.43 -23.73
N SER A 225 13.15 -22.06 -23.71
CA SER A 225 13.52 -23.03 -22.66
C SER A 225 13.89 -22.42 -21.31
N ASP A 226 14.04 -21.11 -21.28
CA ASP A 226 14.61 -20.33 -20.18
C ASP A 226 13.63 -20.32 -18.99
N LEU A 227 14.14 -20.73 -17.82
CA LEU A 227 13.41 -20.74 -16.56
C LEU A 227 14.34 -20.26 -15.45
N ILE A 228 13.98 -19.12 -14.85
CA ILE A 228 14.69 -18.56 -13.71
C ILE A 228 13.82 -18.69 -12.46
N GLN A 229 14.40 -19.18 -11.38
CA GLN A 229 13.73 -19.42 -10.11
C GLN A 229 14.41 -18.69 -8.96
N TRP A 230 13.72 -18.64 -7.82
CA TRP A 230 14.21 -18.08 -6.56
C TRP A 230 14.45 -16.56 -6.61
N THR A 231 13.67 -15.88 -7.42
CA THR A 231 13.61 -14.41 -7.42
C THR A 231 12.48 -13.95 -6.51
N LYS A 232 12.66 -12.80 -5.86
CA LYS A 232 11.67 -12.22 -4.96
C LYS A 232 11.85 -10.70 -4.89
N GLY A 233 10.85 -9.96 -5.38
CA GLY A 233 10.88 -8.50 -5.37
C GLY A 233 11.83 -7.85 -6.38
N SER A 234 12.40 -8.61 -7.33
CA SER A 234 13.30 -8.11 -8.37
C SER A 234 12.73 -8.26 -9.77
N ASN A 235 13.20 -7.44 -10.70
CA ASN A 235 12.88 -7.51 -12.12
C ASN A 235 14.08 -8.05 -12.93
N VAL A 236 13.84 -8.33 -14.22
CA VAL A 236 14.90 -8.63 -15.18
C VAL A 236 15.26 -7.37 -15.96
N SER A 237 16.54 -7.23 -16.33
CA SER A 237 17.06 -6.11 -17.14
C SER A 237 17.81 -6.66 -18.34
N TRP A 238 17.27 -6.45 -19.54
CA TRP A 238 17.85 -6.95 -20.80
C TRP A 238 19.24 -6.38 -21.08
N ALA A 239 20.14 -7.24 -21.56
CA ALA A 239 21.40 -6.78 -22.14
C ALA A 239 21.15 -5.98 -23.42
N GLU A 240 22.09 -5.11 -23.80
CA GLU A 240 21.98 -4.21 -24.97
C GLU A 240 21.70 -4.96 -26.27
N ASP A 241 22.20 -6.19 -26.43
CA ASP A 241 22.08 -7.04 -27.61
C ASP A 241 20.88 -8.01 -27.58
N ASP A 242 20.04 -7.94 -26.54
CA ASP A 242 18.94 -8.87 -26.29
C ASP A 242 19.35 -10.36 -26.18
N GLY A 243 20.66 -10.65 -26.05
CA GLY A 243 21.20 -12.01 -25.95
C GLY A 243 21.03 -12.66 -24.58
N GLY A 244 20.52 -11.94 -23.62
CA GLY A 244 20.30 -12.36 -22.23
C GLY A 244 19.84 -11.21 -21.37
N PHE A 245 19.77 -11.43 -20.06
CA PHE A 245 19.36 -10.40 -19.11
C PHE A 245 20.05 -10.55 -17.75
N TYR A 246 20.11 -9.47 -17.02
CA TYR A 246 20.56 -9.41 -15.63
C TYR A 246 19.34 -9.57 -14.72
N TYR A 247 19.53 -10.25 -13.57
CA TYR A 247 18.48 -10.47 -12.58
C TYR A 247 19.09 -10.71 -11.20
N SER A 248 18.28 -10.53 -10.17
CA SER A 248 18.66 -10.82 -8.79
C SER A 248 17.90 -12.01 -8.25
N ARG A 249 18.57 -12.84 -7.44
CA ARG A 249 17.94 -13.97 -6.76
C ARG A 249 18.54 -14.24 -5.40
N PHE A 250 17.75 -14.94 -4.61
CA PHE A 250 18.14 -15.54 -3.34
C PHE A 250 18.57 -17.01 -3.50
N GLN A 251 19.07 -17.57 -2.43
CA GLN A 251 19.27 -19.02 -2.36
C GLN A 251 17.91 -19.71 -2.26
N GLN A 252 17.77 -20.90 -2.86
CA GLN A 252 16.58 -21.73 -2.71
C GLN A 252 16.31 -22.01 -1.22
N PRO A 253 15.12 -21.65 -0.69
CA PRO A 253 14.75 -21.95 0.68
C PRO A 253 14.45 -23.46 0.86
N PRO A 254 14.63 -24.00 2.07
CA PRO A 254 14.06 -25.31 2.41
C PRO A 254 12.52 -25.27 2.23
N PRO A 255 11.91 -26.37 1.73
CA PRO A 255 10.45 -26.40 1.48
C PRO A 255 9.59 -25.98 2.70
N GLU A 256 9.99 -26.40 3.89
CA GLU A 256 9.29 -26.10 5.16
C GLU A 256 9.48 -24.64 5.64
N GLN A 257 10.32 -23.86 4.97
CA GLN A 257 10.60 -22.46 5.32
C GLN A 257 10.18 -21.47 4.23
N MET A 258 9.48 -21.91 3.21
CA MET A 258 9.08 -21.06 2.07
C MET A 258 8.34 -19.78 2.49
N LEU A 259 7.52 -19.83 3.54
CA LEU A 259 6.75 -18.70 4.05
C LEU A 259 7.51 -17.85 5.09
N THR A 260 8.54 -18.43 5.73
CA THR A 260 9.16 -17.82 6.92
C THR A 260 10.62 -17.44 6.72
N VAL A 261 11.29 -18.00 5.70
CA VAL A 261 12.71 -17.72 5.48
C VAL A 261 12.97 -16.21 5.29
N ALA A 262 13.94 -15.70 6.01
CA ALA A 262 14.39 -14.32 5.83
C ALA A 262 15.04 -14.16 4.45
N ALA A 263 14.68 -13.07 3.75
CA ALA A 263 15.25 -12.71 2.45
C ALA A 263 16.66 -12.12 2.66
N LEU A 264 17.68 -12.95 2.60
CA LEU A 264 19.07 -12.58 2.87
C LEU A 264 20.01 -13.04 1.75
N ASN A 265 21.13 -12.34 1.59
CA ASN A 265 22.20 -12.67 0.65
C ASN A 265 21.74 -12.70 -0.81
N GLU A 266 20.99 -11.70 -1.22
CA GLU A 266 20.64 -11.53 -2.62
C GLU A 266 21.89 -11.33 -3.49
N LYS A 267 21.85 -11.92 -4.70
CA LYS A 267 22.96 -11.88 -5.64
C LYS A 267 22.48 -11.55 -7.04
N VAL A 268 23.27 -10.79 -7.78
CA VAL A 268 23.03 -10.45 -9.19
C VAL A 268 23.70 -11.45 -10.11
N TYR A 269 22.95 -11.94 -11.09
CA TYR A 269 23.42 -12.87 -12.12
C TYR A 269 23.14 -12.33 -13.52
N PHE A 270 23.90 -12.83 -14.49
CA PHE A 270 23.61 -12.70 -15.91
C PHE A 270 23.16 -14.05 -16.45
N HIS A 271 21.97 -14.11 -17.01
CA HIS A 271 21.41 -15.26 -17.73
C HIS A 271 21.58 -15.05 -19.24
N LYS A 272 22.22 -16.01 -19.91
CA LYS A 272 22.32 -16.06 -21.36
C LYS A 272 21.18 -16.90 -21.90
N LEU A 273 20.43 -16.38 -22.86
CA LEU A 273 19.30 -17.11 -23.45
C LEU A 273 19.69 -18.48 -24.00
N GLY A 274 18.87 -19.48 -23.67
CA GLY A 274 19.07 -20.89 -24.04
C GLY A 274 20.00 -21.68 -23.11
N ASP A 275 20.70 -21.05 -22.18
CA ASP A 275 21.52 -21.73 -21.20
C ASP A 275 20.66 -22.15 -19.97
N PRO A 276 21.02 -23.23 -19.26
CA PRO A 276 20.35 -23.55 -17.98
C PRO A 276 20.77 -22.56 -16.89
N GLN A 277 19.84 -22.19 -15.97
CA GLN A 277 20.11 -21.27 -14.85
C GLN A 277 21.36 -21.61 -14.02
N ALA A 278 21.73 -22.91 -13.95
CA ALA A 278 22.94 -23.33 -13.23
C ALA A 278 24.26 -22.86 -13.88
N ALA A 279 24.21 -22.45 -15.15
CA ALA A 279 25.35 -21.89 -15.88
C ALA A 279 25.44 -20.36 -15.76
N ASP A 280 24.50 -19.70 -15.08
CA ASP A 280 24.45 -18.25 -14.98
C ASP A 280 25.66 -17.67 -14.28
N LYS A 281 26.18 -16.59 -14.86
CA LYS A 281 27.37 -15.92 -14.36
C LYS A 281 27.02 -15.01 -13.18
N LEU A 282 27.64 -15.25 -12.02
CA LEU A 282 27.59 -14.32 -10.89
C LEU A 282 28.25 -12.97 -11.29
N ILE A 283 27.54 -11.89 -11.13
CA ILE A 283 27.97 -10.52 -11.45
C ILE A 283 28.37 -9.76 -10.20
N TYR A 284 27.50 -9.82 -9.14
CA TYR A 284 27.73 -9.06 -7.93
C TYR A 284 27.08 -9.70 -6.71
N GLU A 285 27.72 -9.58 -5.56
CA GLU A 285 27.21 -10.00 -4.25
C GLU A 285 27.79 -9.13 -3.11
N ARG A 286 27.10 -9.08 -1.98
CA ARG A 286 27.53 -8.36 -0.76
C ARG A 286 27.32 -9.25 0.48
N PRO A 287 28.15 -10.30 0.66
CA PRO A 287 28.02 -11.20 1.82
C PRO A 287 28.30 -10.53 3.16
N ASP A 288 28.98 -9.38 3.16
CA ASP A 288 29.23 -8.50 4.31
C ASP A 288 27.96 -7.71 4.74
N HIS A 289 26.94 -7.63 3.86
CA HIS A 289 25.66 -6.96 4.08
C HIS A 289 24.51 -7.87 3.63
N PRO A 290 24.21 -8.95 4.38
CA PRO A 290 23.27 -9.98 3.93
C PRO A 290 21.83 -9.50 3.73
N ASN A 291 21.44 -8.40 4.35
CA ASN A 291 20.09 -7.81 4.25
C ASN A 291 19.93 -6.76 3.15
N TRP A 292 20.99 -6.49 2.35
CA TRP A 292 20.88 -5.56 1.21
C TRP A 292 20.23 -6.28 0.02
N THR A 293 19.43 -5.53 -0.76
CA THR A 293 18.91 -5.98 -2.05
C THR A 293 19.52 -5.18 -3.20
N ILE A 294 19.60 -5.81 -4.37
CA ILE A 294 20.40 -5.26 -5.48
C ILE A 294 19.62 -5.46 -6.78
N ASP A 295 19.17 -4.36 -7.38
CA ASP A 295 18.51 -4.38 -8.69
C ASP A 295 19.52 -4.04 -9.80
N PRO A 296 19.76 -4.92 -10.78
CA PRO A 296 20.56 -4.63 -11.95
C PRO A 296 19.73 -3.81 -12.96
N LEU A 297 20.35 -2.76 -13.52
CA LEU A 297 19.73 -1.86 -14.48
C LEU A 297 20.65 -1.62 -15.68
N VAL A 298 20.27 -2.10 -16.86
CA VAL A 298 20.86 -1.68 -18.13
C VAL A 298 19.96 -0.60 -18.72
N MET A 299 20.48 0.58 -18.97
CA MET A 299 19.74 1.68 -19.57
C MET A 299 19.82 1.58 -21.10
N GLU A 300 18.80 2.05 -21.80
CA GLU A 300 18.74 2.02 -23.27
C GLU A 300 19.99 2.62 -23.92
N GLY A 301 20.60 1.89 -24.85
CA GLY A 301 21.82 2.31 -25.57
C GLY A 301 23.06 2.48 -24.69
N SER A 302 23.00 2.03 -23.45
CA SER A 302 24.08 2.20 -22.49
C SER A 302 25.03 1.00 -22.50
N ARG A 303 26.34 1.29 -22.44
CA ARG A 303 27.39 0.29 -22.19
C ARG A 303 27.53 -0.07 -20.70
N TYR A 304 26.76 0.56 -19.82
CA TYR A 304 26.92 0.40 -18.39
C TYR A 304 25.77 -0.43 -17.81
N LEU A 305 26.15 -1.43 -16.99
CA LEU A 305 25.26 -2.03 -16.02
C LEU A 305 25.31 -1.19 -14.76
N LEU A 306 24.20 -0.63 -14.35
CA LEU A 306 24.04 0.02 -13.05
C LEU A 306 23.55 -1.01 -12.03
N LEU A 307 23.96 -0.86 -10.77
CA LEU A 307 23.49 -1.66 -9.66
C LEU A 307 22.87 -0.70 -8.63
N TYR A 308 21.56 -0.74 -8.53
CA TYR A 308 20.83 -0.02 -7.50
C TYR A 308 20.82 -0.86 -6.23
N ILE A 309 21.47 -0.39 -5.17
CA ILE A 309 21.69 -1.17 -3.94
C ILE A 309 20.88 -0.55 -2.82
N TYR A 310 19.82 -1.24 -2.43
CA TYR A 310 18.96 -0.85 -1.33
C TYR A 310 19.50 -1.38 0.00
N THR A 311 19.66 -0.50 0.99
CA THR A 311 20.31 -0.82 2.27
C THR A 311 19.33 -1.06 3.42
N GLY A 312 18.04 -1.14 3.13
CA GLY A 312 16.98 -1.33 4.12
C GLY A 312 16.43 -0.01 4.71
N VAL A 313 16.92 1.15 4.23
CA VAL A 313 16.36 2.46 4.61
C VAL A 313 15.55 3.00 3.44
N PRO A 314 14.22 3.14 3.56
CA PRO A 314 13.39 3.67 2.47
C PRO A 314 13.92 5.03 1.98
N GLY A 315 13.80 5.26 0.67
CA GLY A 315 14.25 6.50 0.04
C GLY A 315 15.77 6.69 -0.06
N LYS A 316 16.60 5.69 0.31
CA LYS A 316 18.06 5.79 0.31
C LYS A 316 18.70 4.57 -0.32
N ASN A 317 19.75 4.82 -1.14
CA ASN A 317 20.45 3.76 -1.84
C ASN A 317 21.90 4.10 -2.11
N LEU A 318 22.67 3.06 -2.41
CA LEU A 318 23.96 3.18 -3.08
C LEU A 318 23.75 2.98 -4.59
N LEU A 319 24.69 3.46 -5.39
CA LEU A 319 24.72 3.21 -6.82
C LEU A 319 26.12 2.76 -7.23
N ALA A 320 26.20 1.60 -7.90
CA ALA A 320 27.41 1.09 -8.49
C ALA A 320 27.26 0.90 -9.99
N TYR A 321 28.36 0.70 -10.71
CA TYR A 321 28.31 0.40 -12.15
C TYR A 321 29.40 -0.56 -12.58
N GLN A 322 29.17 -1.18 -13.73
CA GLN A 322 30.15 -1.97 -14.46
C GLN A 322 30.13 -1.56 -15.94
N ASP A 323 31.28 -1.26 -16.54
CA ASP A 323 31.39 -1.04 -18.00
C ASP A 323 31.38 -2.40 -18.72
N LEU A 324 30.32 -2.71 -19.44
CA LEU A 324 30.09 -4.00 -20.11
C LEU A 324 30.98 -4.18 -21.37
N ARG A 325 31.55 -3.09 -21.92
CA ARG A 325 32.41 -3.13 -23.09
C ARG A 325 33.91 -3.20 -22.73
N ALA A 326 34.25 -2.91 -21.48
CA ALA A 326 35.64 -2.98 -21.02
C ALA A 326 36.02 -4.44 -20.69
N ALA A 327 37.17 -4.89 -21.22
CA ALA A 327 37.67 -6.22 -20.91
C ALA A 327 37.99 -6.34 -19.41
N ASN A 328 37.47 -7.42 -18.76
CA ASN A 328 37.66 -7.65 -17.32
C ASN A 328 37.15 -6.51 -16.41
N SER A 329 36.14 -5.79 -16.85
CA SER A 329 35.51 -4.72 -16.06
C SER A 329 35.09 -5.23 -14.68
N LYS A 330 35.38 -4.44 -13.65
CA LYS A 330 34.95 -4.69 -12.27
C LYS A 330 33.88 -3.68 -11.88
N THR A 331 33.01 -4.08 -10.98
CA THR A 331 32.04 -3.17 -10.38
C THR A 331 32.77 -2.07 -9.58
N ALA A 332 32.42 -0.82 -9.82
CA ALA A 332 32.90 0.36 -9.11
C ALA A 332 31.72 1.14 -8.53
N MET A 333 31.93 1.82 -7.41
CA MET A 333 30.90 2.63 -6.78
C MET A 333 30.82 4.00 -7.46
N LEU A 334 29.60 4.40 -7.88
CA LEU A 334 29.27 5.77 -8.27
C LEU A 334 28.89 6.59 -7.04
N ILE A 335 28.02 6.04 -6.23
CA ILE A 335 27.54 6.62 -4.98
C ILE A 335 27.85 5.63 -3.86
N PRO A 336 28.88 5.87 -3.05
CA PRO A 336 29.35 4.92 -2.03
C PRO A 336 28.65 5.04 -0.68
N SER A 337 27.74 6.03 -0.50
CA SER A 337 27.04 6.32 0.75
C SER A 337 25.52 6.38 0.50
N ALA A 338 24.74 5.68 1.31
CA ALA A 338 23.27 5.69 1.27
C ALA A 338 22.69 6.81 2.17
N ASP A 339 23.21 8.03 2.03
CA ASP A 339 22.71 9.19 2.77
C ASP A 339 21.43 9.77 2.14
N PHE A 340 21.29 9.61 0.82
CA PHE A 340 20.20 10.16 0.01
C PHE A 340 19.70 9.12 -1.00
N GLY A 341 18.59 9.45 -1.69
CA GLY A 341 18.07 8.70 -2.83
C GLY A 341 18.73 9.13 -4.13
N TYR A 342 19.00 8.17 -5.02
CA TYR A 342 19.56 8.37 -6.35
C TYR A 342 18.90 7.40 -7.33
N THR A 343 17.97 7.89 -8.13
CA THR A 343 17.21 7.08 -9.10
C THR A 343 17.68 7.36 -10.52
N PRO A 344 18.26 6.38 -11.24
CA PRO A 344 18.63 6.53 -12.63
C PRO A 344 17.44 6.85 -13.53
N ILE A 345 17.56 7.87 -14.38
CA ILE A 345 16.55 8.26 -15.36
C ILE A 345 16.97 7.77 -16.76
N ALA A 346 18.17 8.08 -17.19
CA ALA A 346 18.70 7.70 -18.49
C ALA A 346 20.23 7.83 -18.51
N VAL A 347 20.88 7.11 -19.43
CA VAL A 347 22.29 7.30 -19.76
C VAL A 347 22.40 7.73 -21.21
N VAL A 348 23.07 8.87 -21.47
CA VAL A 348 23.35 9.39 -22.81
C VAL A 348 24.85 9.56 -22.96
N GLY A 349 25.51 8.67 -23.72
CA GLY A 349 26.95 8.58 -23.77
C GLY A 349 27.54 8.12 -22.42
N SER A 350 28.35 8.96 -21.75
CA SER A 350 28.80 8.75 -20.36
C SER A 350 27.99 9.55 -19.33
N THR A 351 27.02 10.34 -19.77
CA THR A 351 26.20 11.16 -18.86
C THR A 351 25.01 10.36 -18.31
N LEU A 352 24.98 10.18 -17.00
CA LEU A 352 23.87 9.62 -16.26
C LEU A 352 22.99 10.75 -15.71
N TYR A 353 21.73 10.77 -16.10
CA TYR A 353 20.70 11.62 -15.49
C TYR A 353 20.10 10.91 -14.31
N LEU A 354 20.02 11.61 -13.19
CA LEU A 354 19.56 11.08 -11.90
C LEU A 354 18.51 12.01 -11.30
N GLU A 355 17.45 11.44 -10.81
CA GLU A 355 16.67 12.05 -9.75
C GLU A 355 17.39 11.84 -8.42
N THR A 356 17.48 12.86 -7.58
CA THR A 356 18.13 12.73 -6.27
C THR A 356 17.56 13.69 -5.25
N THR A 357 17.68 13.26 -3.99
CA THR A 357 17.33 14.03 -2.82
C THR A 357 18.54 14.66 -2.14
N ASP A 358 19.73 14.44 -2.67
CA ASP A 358 20.95 15.07 -2.18
C ASP A 358 20.88 16.59 -2.28
N GLY A 359 20.78 17.28 -1.13
CA GLY A 359 20.62 18.72 -1.05
C GLY A 359 19.29 19.25 -1.59
N ALA A 360 18.31 18.40 -1.84
CA ALA A 360 17.00 18.72 -2.41
C ALA A 360 15.91 17.82 -1.79
N PRO A 361 15.43 18.19 -0.64
CA PRO A 361 14.46 17.39 0.13
C PRO A 361 13.18 16.94 -0.57
N ARG A 362 12.79 17.57 -1.63
CA ARG A 362 11.63 17.21 -2.44
C ARG A 362 11.99 16.71 -3.83
N GLY A 363 13.27 16.36 -4.00
CA GLY A 363 13.81 15.86 -5.26
C GLY A 363 14.24 16.94 -6.23
N ARG A 364 15.30 16.64 -6.97
CA ARG A 364 15.84 17.40 -8.10
C ARG A 364 16.40 16.46 -9.15
N VAL A 365 16.65 16.95 -10.35
CA VAL A 365 17.34 16.20 -11.40
C VAL A 365 18.74 16.77 -11.62
N ILE A 366 19.73 15.87 -11.60
CA ILE A 366 21.12 16.17 -11.92
C ILE A 366 21.61 15.34 -13.10
N ALA A 367 22.69 15.81 -13.74
CA ALA A 367 23.48 15.05 -14.70
C ALA A 367 24.89 14.82 -14.13
N MET A 368 25.34 13.57 -14.15
CA MET A 368 26.65 13.11 -13.68
C MET A 368 27.38 12.38 -14.78
N ASP A 369 28.67 12.66 -14.98
CA ASP A 369 29.52 11.88 -15.86
C ASP A 369 29.99 10.61 -15.13
N ILE A 370 29.64 9.42 -15.65
CA ILE A 370 30.01 8.11 -15.05
C ILE A 370 31.54 7.94 -15.02
N GLU A 371 32.27 8.52 -15.99
CA GLU A 371 33.74 8.44 -16.06
C GLU A 371 34.41 9.44 -15.10
N HIS A 372 33.71 10.49 -14.68
CA HIS A 372 34.16 11.53 -13.75
C HIS A 372 33.08 11.83 -12.69
N PRO A 373 32.74 10.85 -11.81
CA PRO A 373 31.58 10.91 -10.96
C PRO A 373 31.69 11.85 -9.75
N GLU A 374 32.80 12.56 -9.61
CA GLU A 374 33.04 13.45 -8.49
C GLU A 374 31.93 14.52 -8.39
N ARG A 375 31.43 14.75 -7.19
CA ARG A 375 30.31 15.68 -6.92
C ARG A 375 30.54 17.09 -7.51
N ALA A 376 31.77 17.53 -7.59
CA ALA A 376 32.12 18.83 -8.17
C ALA A 376 31.78 18.95 -9.67
N ASN A 377 31.63 17.82 -10.37
CA ASN A 377 31.30 17.74 -11.79
C ASN A 377 29.78 17.62 -12.07
N TRP A 378 28.99 17.46 -11.02
CA TRP A 378 27.55 17.32 -11.19
C TRP A 378 26.91 18.62 -11.69
N LYS A 379 25.93 18.48 -12.59
CA LYS A 379 25.19 19.60 -13.14
C LYS A 379 23.72 19.48 -12.71
N GLU A 380 23.18 20.50 -12.07
CA GLU A 380 21.77 20.58 -11.80
C GLU A 380 21.02 20.87 -13.11
N ILE A 381 20.06 20.02 -13.47
CA ILE A 381 19.20 20.16 -14.65
C ILE A 381 17.85 20.73 -14.26
N VAL A 382 17.25 20.18 -13.20
CA VAL A 382 15.98 20.66 -12.64
C VAL A 382 16.17 20.88 -11.15
N PRO A 383 16.02 22.11 -10.65
CA PRO A 383 16.13 22.41 -9.22
C PRO A 383 14.92 21.89 -8.45
N GLU A 384 15.09 21.73 -7.14
CA GLU A 384 14.00 21.44 -6.21
C GLU A 384 12.87 22.48 -6.31
N ARG A 385 11.62 22.03 -6.11
CA ARG A 385 10.41 22.85 -6.13
C ARG A 385 9.59 22.73 -4.84
N GLY A 386 8.47 23.44 -4.78
CA GLY A 386 7.51 23.34 -3.66
C GLY A 386 6.75 22.04 -3.64
N GLU A 387 6.50 21.43 -4.80
CA GLU A 387 5.94 20.08 -4.95
C GLU A 387 7.03 19.01 -4.85
N THR A 388 6.69 17.83 -4.36
CA THR A 388 7.62 16.69 -4.31
C THR A 388 7.77 16.07 -5.70
N LEU A 389 8.99 15.91 -6.19
CA LEU A 389 9.27 15.14 -7.40
C LEU A 389 9.00 13.65 -7.09
N ASP A 390 8.11 13.03 -7.84
CA ASP A 390 7.62 11.67 -7.64
C ASP A 390 8.14 10.70 -8.73
N GLY A 391 8.90 11.23 -9.68
CA GLY A 391 9.56 10.47 -10.73
C GLY A 391 9.94 11.32 -11.93
N ALA A 392 10.91 10.84 -12.68
CA ALA A 392 11.38 11.46 -13.90
C ALA A 392 11.65 10.40 -14.98
N GLN A 393 11.33 10.72 -16.23
CA GLN A 393 11.60 9.88 -17.40
C GLN A 393 12.15 10.72 -18.55
N MET A 394 12.90 10.10 -19.45
CA MET A 394 13.47 10.78 -20.61
C MET A 394 12.98 10.17 -21.91
N ALA A 395 12.46 11.01 -22.82
CA ALA A 395 12.16 10.64 -24.20
C ALA A 395 12.24 11.88 -25.11
N ASP A 396 12.56 11.70 -26.40
CA ASP A 396 12.68 12.77 -27.40
C ASP A 396 13.54 13.96 -26.95
N GLY A 397 14.61 13.70 -26.19
CA GLY A 397 15.48 14.76 -25.67
C GLY A 397 14.79 15.68 -24.64
N LYS A 398 13.73 15.24 -24.00
CA LYS A 398 12.99 15.96 -22.95
C LYS A 398 12.88 15.10 -21.69
N LEU A 399 12.70 15.75 -20.56
CA LEU A 399 12.35 15.14 -19.29
C LEU A 399 10.85 15.30 -19.02
N LEU A 400 10.16 14.21 -18.82
CA LEU A 400 8.85 14.19 -18.17
C LEU A 400 9.11 14.09 -16.66
N LEU A 401 8.59 15.05 -15.92
CA LEU A 401 8.68 15.11 -14.46
C LEU A 401 7.30 14.92 -13.86
N SER A 402 7.15 13.89 -13.04
CA SER A 402 5.98 13.66 -12.22
C SER A 402 6.16 14.34 -10.88
N TYR A 403 5.18 15.10 -10.45
CA TYR A 403 5.16 15.75 -9.15
C TYR A 403 3.94 15.32 -8.34
N MET A 404 4.12 15.32 -7.04
CA MET A 404 3.02 15.22 -6.09
C MET A 404 2.73 16.60 -5.50
N LYS A 405 1.51 17.07 -5.70
CA LYS A 405 1.02 18.33 -5.17
C LYS A 405 -0.13 18.05 -4.22
N ASP A 406 0.08 18.28 -2.92
CA ASP A 406 -0.94 17.98 -1.90
C ASP A 406 -1.57 16.58 -2.11
N ALA A 407 -0.72 15.55 -2.23
CA ALA A 407 -1.10 14.14 -2.40
C ALA A 407 -1.91 13.79 -3.68
N HIS A 408 -1.80 14.57 -4.77
CA HIS A 408 -2.33 14.19 -6.08
C HIS A 408 -1.34 14.55 -7.19
N SER A 409 -1.47 13.91 -8.36
CA SER A 409 -0.49 14.05 -9.44
C SER A 409 -0.54 15.39 -10.15
N ALA A 410 0.64 15.94 -10.42
CA ALA A 410 0.93 16.98 -11.38
C ALA A 410 2.10 16.54 -12.26
N ALA A 411 2.27 17.08 -13.47
CA ALA A 411 3.37 16.73 -14.33
C ALA A 411 3.86 17.92 -15.18
N LYS A 412 5.14 17.85 -15.57
CA LYS A 412 5.77 18.85 -16.44
C LYS A 412 6.64 18.18 -17.49
N LEU A 413 6.70 18.79 -18.66
CA LEU A 413 7.66 18.45 -19.71
C LEU A 413 8.75 19.51 -19.73
N VAL A 414 10.02 19.11 -19.59
CA VAL A 414 11.17 20.01 -19.43
C VAL A 414 12.25 19.64 -20.44
N SER A 415 12.90 20.64 -21.06
CA SER A 415 14.07 20.42 -21.92
C SER A 415 15.29 19.94 -21.11
N LEU A 416 16.21 19.17 -21.73
CA LEU A 416 17.42 18.66 -21.06
C LEU A 416 18.37 19.76 -20.56
N ASP A 417 18.27 20.99 -21.08
CA ASP A 417 19.02 22.13 -20.57
C ASP A 417 18.28 22.89 -19.45
N GLY A 418 17.10 22.41 -19.04
CA GLY A 418 16.28 22.99 -17.97
C GLY A 418 15.62 24.33 -18.31
N LYS A 419 15.79 24.88 -19.53
CA LYS A 419 15.34 26.25 -19.86
C LYS A 419 13.87 26.34 -20.21
N THR A 420 13.28 25.30 -20.78
CA THR A 420 11.84 25.26 -21.09
C THR A 420 11.12 24.30 -20.18
N SER A 421 9.97 24.71 -19.69
CA SER A 421 9.11 23.90 -18.81
C SER A 421 7.66 24.18 -19.16
N GLU A 422 6.90 23.12 -19.46
CA GLU A 422 5.47 23.17 -19.79
C GLU A 422 4.69 22.25 -18.83
N ASP A 423 3.57 22.76 -18.33
CA ASP A 423 2.67 21.96 -17.48
C ASP A 423 1.83 21.00 -18.32
N ILE A 424 1.78 19.73 -17.94
CA ILE A 424 0.85 18.76 -18.47
C ILE A 424 -0.46 18.86 -17.69
N VAL A 425 -1.55 19.20 -18.39
CA VAL A 425 -2.87 19.37 -17.76
C VAL A 425 -3.44 18.02 -17.34
N MET A 426 -3.58 17.82 -16.02
CA MET A 426 -4.22 16.61 -15.46
C MET A 426 -5.77 16.73 -15.51
N PRO A 427 -6.49 15.59 -15.69
CA PRO A 427 -7.97 15.60 -15.78
C PRO A 427 -8.70 16.05 -14.52
N GLY A 428 -8.05 16.07 -13.36
CA GLY A 428 -8.65 16.45 -12.08
C GLY A 428 -7.82 16.01 -10.87
N ILE A 429 -8.46 15.92 -9.71
CA ILE A 429 -7.84 15.34 -8.51
C ILE A 429 -7.75 13.81 -8.68
N GLY A 430 -6.55 13.31 -8.92
CA GLY A 430 -6.32 11.91 -9.23
C GLY A 430 -4.84 11.56 -9.30
N THR A 431 -4.57 10.35 -9.74
CA THR A 431 -3.22 9.79 -9.87
C THR A 431 -2.91 9.50 -11.34
N ALA A 432 -1.76 9.99 -11.80
CA ALA A 432 -1.19 9.65 -13.09
C ALA A 432 -0.12 8.56 -12.91
N ALA A 433 -0.33 7.40 -13.53
CA ALA A 433 0.64 6.31 -13.57
C ALA A 433 1.31 6.28 -14.95
N TRP A 434 2.54 6.73 -15.05
CA TRP A 434 3.29 6.82 -16.29
C TRP A 434 3.88 5.45 -16.67
N SER A 435 3.77 5.10 -17.94
CA SER A 435 4.46 3.94 -18.51
C SER A 435 5.88 4.30 -18.93
N GLY A 436 6.75 3.29 -19.02
CA GLY A 436 8.11 3.48 -19.53
C GLY A 436 8.10 3.96 -21.00
N ALA A 437 9.06 4.80 -21.37
CA ALA A 437 9.27 5.26 -22.74
C ALA A 437 10.71 5.03 -23.16
N ARG A 438 10.94 4.88 -24.47
CA ARG A 438 12.28 4.78 -25.08
C ARG A 438 12.82 6.17 -25.38
N LEU A 439 14.14 6.30 -25.39
CA LEU A 439 14.81 7.60 -25.62
C LEU A 439 14.39 8.31 -26.93
N GLN A 440 14.02 7.53 -27.95
CA GLN A 440 13.62 8.04 -29.27
C GLN A 440 12.11 8.18 -29.46
N ASP A 441 11.30 7.80 -28.43
CA ASP A 441 9.86 7.88 -28.55
C ASP A 441 9.39 9.35 -28.61
N LYS A 442 8.43 9.60 -29.50
CA LYS A 442 7.76 10.90 -29.67
C LYS A 442 6.48 11.02 -28.86
N GLU A 443 6.15 9.98 -28.10
CA GLU A 443 4.93 9.84 -27.32
C GLU A 443 5.22 9.09 -26.02
N MET A 444 4.43 9.39 -25.00
CA MET A 444 4.41 8.67 -23.73
C MET A 444 2.97 8.31 -23.37
N PHE A 445 2.81 7.31 -22.51
CA PHE A 445 1.50 6.87 -22.06
C PHE A 445 1.36 7.00 -20.56
N TYR A 446 0.15 7.30 -20.10
CA TYR A 446 -0.17 7.26 -18.68
C TYR A 446 -1.61 6.85 -18.44
N GLY A 447 -1.82 6.06 -17.41
CA GLY A 447 -3.13 5.85 -16.81
C GLY A 447 -3.48 7.03 -15.91
N PHE A 448 -4.74 7.45 -15.90
CA PHE A 448 -5.24 8.43 -14.93
C PHE A 448 -6.56 7.99 -14.37
N ASP A 449 -6.67 8.01 -13.05
CA ASP A 449 -7.91 7.78 -12.33
C ASP A 449 -7.98 8.57 -11.01
N GLY A 450 -9.14 8.53 -10.35
CA GLY A 450 -9.35 9.14 -9.04
C GLY A 450 -10.54 8.50 -8.34
N PHE A 451 -10.77 8.79 -7.07
CA PHE A 451 -11.87 8.17 -6.32
C PHE A 451 -13.23 8.29 -7.02
N THR A 452 -13.44 9.36 -7.79
CA THR A 452 -14.66 9.64 -8.55
C THR A 452 -14.40 9.90 -10.04
N ILE A 453 -13.23 9.48 -10.55
CA ILE A 453 -12.84 9.58 -11.96
C ILE A 453 -12.54 8.17 -12.46
N ALA A 454 -13.25 7.74 -13.51
CA ALA A 454 -13.05 6.41 -14.10
C ALA A 454 -11.67 6.27 -14.76
N PRO A 455 -11.04 5.09 -14.68
CA PRO A 455 -9.73 4.85 -15.27
C PRO A 455 -9.72 5.12 -16.78
N SER A 456 -8.71 5.84 -17.21
CA SER A 456 -8.49 6.18 -18.62
C SER A 456 -7.01 6.11 -18.96
N ILE A 457 -6.67 5.67 -20.17
CA ILE A 457 -5.30 5.71 -20.69
C ILE A 457 -5.18 6.90 -21.64
N TYR A 458 -4.15 7.69 -21.40
CA TYR A 458 -3.80 8.87 -22.19
C TYR A 458 -2.52 8.63 -22.97
N ARG A 459 -2.45 9.21 -24.16
CA ARG A 459 -1.24 9.39 -24.96
C ARG A 459 -0.82 10.84 -24.85
N LEU A 460 0.38 11.09 -24.38
CA LEU A 460 1.04 12.40 -24.41
C LEU A 460 1.90 12.49 -25.68
N ASP A 461 1.64 13.48 -26.50
CA ASP A 461 2.48 13.84 -27.63
C ASP A 461 3.60 14.77 -27.15
N LEU A 462 4.86 14.33 -27.29
CA LEU A 462 6.02 15.06 -26.73
C LEU A 462 6.40 16.31 -27.53
N GLU A 463 5.98 16.40 -28.80
CA GLU A 463 6.24 17.60 -29.61
C GLU A 463 5.31 18.75 -29.18
N THR A 464 4.02 18.43 -28.97
CA THR A 464 2.99 19.43 -28.68
C THR A 464 2.66 19.60 -27.20
N GLY A 465 3.14 18.72 -26.31
CA GLY A 465 2.78 18.69 -24.90
C GLY A 465 1.33 18.32 -24.61
N LYS A 466 0.55 17.85 -25.60
CA LYS A 466 -0.87 17.59 -25.46
C LYS A 466 -1.18 16.13 -25.21
N SER A 467 -2.08 15.90 -24.27
CA SER A 467 -2.61 14.57 -23.95
C SER A 467 -3.94 14.31 -24.65
N ALA A 468 -4.14 13.08 -25.14
CA ALA A 468 -5.39 12.59 -25.70
C ALA A 468 -5.76 11.23 -25.10
N VAL A 469 -7.05 11.03 -24.80
CA VAL A 469 -7.56 9.73 -24.33
C VAL A 469 -7.50 8.72 -25.48
N ILE A 470 -6.88 7.56 -25.23
CA ILE A 470 -6.84 6.44 -26.20
C ILE A 470 -7.68 5.23 -25.75
N ARG A 471 -7.88 5.07 -24.41
CA ARG A 471 -8.78 4.07 -23.83
C ARG A 471 -9.48 4.68 -22.62
N GLN A 472 -10.77 4.40 -22.48
CA GLN A 472 -11.56 4.84 -21.33
C GLN A 472 -12.43 3.69 -20.81
N SER A 473 -12.29 3.37 -19.53
CA SER A 473 -13.12 2.37 -18.87
C SER A 473 -14.55 2.86 -18.71
N LYS A 474 -15.52 2.02 -19.06
CA LYS A 474 -16.95 2.29 -18.89
C LYS A 474 -17.44 1.59 -17.63
N VAL A 475 -17.51 2.32 -16.51
CA VAL A 475 -17.99 1.79 -15.24
C VAL A 475 -19.51 1.82 -15.15
N ALA A 476 -20.11 0.82 -14.49
CA ALA A 476 -21.57 0.66 -14.39
C ALA A 476 -22.20 1.60 -13.31
N VAL A 477 -21.71 2.85 -13.23
CA VAL A 477 -22.19 3.84 -12.26
C VAL A 477 -21.99 5.26 -12.84
N ASP A 478 -22.94 6.13 -12.57
CA ASP A 478 -22.81 7.56 -12.85
C ASP A 478 -21.96 8.25 -11.78
N LEU A 479 -20.65 8.37 -12.04
CA LEU A 479 -19.70 9.00 -11.13
C LEU A 479 -19.97 10.51 -10.93
N SER A 480 -20.73 11.15 -11.82
CA SER A 480 -21.07 12.57 -11.68
C SER A 480 -21.92 12.88 -10.45
N GLN A 481 -22.55 11.87 -9.84
CA GLN A 481 -23.31 12.00 -8.60
C GLN A 481 -22.42 12.10 -7.35
N TYR A 482 -21.14 11.82 -7.47
CA TYR A 482 -20.17 11.80 -6.37
C TYR A 482 -19.19 12.96 -6.50
N GLU A 483 -18.54 13.28 -5.41
CA GLU A 483 -17.49 14.29 -5.37
C GLU A 483 -16.34 13.85 -4.45
N THR A 484 -15.14 14.28 -4.80
CA THR A 484 -13.95 14.19 -3.94
C THR A 484 -13.51 15.60 -3.58
N LYS A 485 -13.35 15.87 -2.29
CA LYS A 485 -12.83 17.13 -1.75
C LYS A 485 -11.56 16.86 -0.98
N GLN A 486 -10.60 17.74 -1.09
CA GLN A 486 -9.45 17.77 -0.21
C GLN A 486 -9.69 18.73 0.93
N VAL A 487 -9.39 18.30 2.13
CA VAL A 487 -9.42 19.11 3.37
C VAL A 487 -8.09 18.96 4.09
N PHE A 488 -7.87 19.82 5.07
CA PHE A 488 -6.69 19.78 5.92
C PHE A 488 -7.11 19.89 7.38
N TYR A 489 -6.42 19.13 8.22
CA TYR A 489 -6.64 19.18 9.67
C TYR A 489 -5.30 19.32 10.39
N ALA A 490 -5.35 19.73 11.65
CA ALA A 490 -4.17 19.81 12.50
C ALA A 490 -4.00 18.52 13.27
N SER A 491 -2.82 17.93 13.23
CA SER A 491 -2.40 16.83 14.11
C SER A 491 -2.19 17.35 15.52
N LYS A 492 -1.94 16.46 16.46
CA LYS A 492 -1.72 16.75 17.89
C LYS A 492 -0.58 17.76 18.14
N ASP A 493 0.46 17.74 17.32
CA ASP A 493 1.59 18.66 17.39
C ASP A 493 1.41 19.94 16.54
N GLY A 494 0.24 20.13 15.93
CA GLY A 494 -0.07 21.25 15.05
C GLY A 494 0.31 21.05 13.58
N THR A 495 0.92 19.92 13.21
CA THR A 495 1.24 19.61 11.82
C THR A 495 -0.04 19.58 10.98
N ARG A 496 -0.03 20.32 9.85
CA ARG A 496 -1.13 20.36 8.89
C ARG A 496 -1.10 19.11 8.00
N VAL A 497 -2.13 18.27 8.10
CA VAL A 497 -2.23 16.98 7.40
C VAL A 497 -3.36 17.02 6.38
N PRO A 498 -3.15 16.61 5.10
CA PRO A 498 -4.21 16.53 4.10
C PRO A 498 -5.09 15.29 4.30
N MET A 499 -6.33 15.38 3.84
CA MET A 499 -7.27 14.26 3.79
C MET A 499 -8.21 14.44 2.61
N PHE A 500 -8.43 13.39 1.83
CA PHE A 500 -9.47 13.35 0.82
C PHE A 500 -10.78 12.81 1.39
N LEU A 501 -11.87 13.46 1.04
CA LEU A 501 -13.23 13.05 1.41
C LEU A 501 -14.03 12.80 0.15
N SER A 502 -14.49 11.56 -0.03
CA SER A 502 -15.29 11.16 -1.18
C SER A 502 -16.67 10.69 -0.72
N SER A 503 -17.72 11.24 -1.32
CA SER A 503 -19.10 10.95 -0.95
C SER A 503 -20.08 11.27 -2.09
N LYS A 504 -21.33 10.88 -1.93
CA LYS A 504 -22.41 11.38 -2.77
C LYS A 504 -22.57 12.89 -2.58
N LYS A 505 -22.80 13.64 -3.67
CA LYS A 505 -23.05 15.09 -3.63
C LYS A 505 -24.26 15.42 -2.76
N GLY A 506 -24.20 16.56 -2.06
CA GLY A 506 -25.27 16.99 -1.17
C GLY A 506 -25.29 16.32 0.19
N LEU A 507 -24.15 15.78 0.64
CA LEU A 507 -24.00 15.17 1.96
C LEU A 507 -24.43 16.14 3.08
N LYS A 508 -25.26 15.65 4.02
CA LYS A 508 -25.60 16.40 5.23
C LYS A 508 -24.57 16.20 6.32
N LEU A 509 -24.08 17.27 6.90
CA LEU A 509 -23.11 17.25 7.99
C LEU A 509 -23.87 17.27 9.35
N ASP A 510 -24.46 16.14 9.70
CA ASP A 510 -25.26 15.97 10.94
C ASP A 510 -24.68 14.95 11.90
N GLY A 511 -23.51 14.39 11.58
CA GLY A 511 -22.83 13.35 12.38
C GLY A 511 -23.39 11.94 12.21
N GLN A 512 -24.31 11.72 11.27
CA GLN A 512 -24.97 10.43 11.09
C GLN A 512 -24.42 9.61 9.91
N ASN A 513 -23.49 10.17 9.11
CA ASN A 513 -22.97 9.46 7.94
C ASN A 513 -22.01 8.35 8.34
N PRO A 514 -22.23 7.10 7.90
CA PRO A 514 -21.24 6.04 8.02
C PRO A 514 -19.96 6.48 7.31
N THR A 515 -18.83 6.46 8.02
CA THR A 515 -17.57 6.90 7.46
C THR A 515 -16.53 5.80 7.60
N LEU A 516 -15.80 5.52 6.51
CA LEU A 516 -14.65 4.63 6.48
C LEU A 516 -13.41 5.48 6.35
N LEU A 517 -12.63 5.58 7.44
CA LEU A 517 -11.34 6.28 7.47
C LEU A 517 -10.23 5.28 7.16
N TYR A 518 -9.41 5.62 6.19
CA TYR A 518 -8.27 4.86 5.72
C TYR A 518 -6.99 5.69 5.80
N ALA A 519 -5.86 5.04 6.07
CA ALA A 519 -4.51 5.53 5.85
C ALA A 519 -3.49 4.39 5.78
N TYR A 520 -2.27 4.71 5.34
CA TYR A 520 -1.12 3.80 5.32
C TYR A 520 0.00 4.25 6.28
N GLY A 521 0.59 5.40 6.06
CA GLY A 521 1.52 6.09 6.97
C GLY A 521 2.86 5.37 7.20
N GLY A 522 3.64 5.08 6.16
CA GLY A 522 4.97 4.52 6.28
C GLY A 522 5.62 4.17 4.95
N PHE A 523 6.89 3.79 5.00
CA PHE A 523 7.67 3.30 3.87
C PHE A 523 7.80 4.28 2.69
N ASP A 524 7.67 5.57 2.93
CA ASP A 524 7.71 6.56 1.86
C ASP A 524 6.63 6.34 0.78
N VAL A 525 5.50 5.72 1.16
CA VAL A 525 4.38 5.42 0.26
C VAL A 525 3.29 6.45 0.45
N ALA A 526 3.02 7.25 -0.59
CA ALA A 526 1.93 8.20 -0.60
C ALA A 526 0.57 7.52 -0.84
N ASP A 527 -0.46 8.02 -0.16
CA ASP A 527 -1.85 7.66 -0.44
C ASP A 527 -2.43 8.68 -1.43
N THR A 528 -2.56 8.27 -2.69
CA THR A 528 -3.10 9.12 -3.75
C THR A 528 -4.47 8.67 -4.23
N PRO A 529 -5.33 9.60 -4.70
CA PRO A 529 -6.68 9.26 -5.16
C PRO A 529 -6.67 8.31 -6.36
N GLY A 530 -7.27 7.12 -6.20
CA GLY A 530 -7.38 6.13 -7.26
C GLY A 530 -8.75 5.46 -7.31
N PHE A 531 -9.22 5.12 -8.51
CA PHE A 531 -10.49 4.45 -8.70
C PHE A 531 -10.45 3.03 -8.11
N ARG A 532 -11.39 2.76 -7.21
CA ARG A 532 -11.56 1.44 -6.61
C ARG A 532 -13.05 1.11 -6.54
N PRO A 533 -13.54 0.05 -7.20
CA PRO A 533 -14.96 -0.35 -7.15
C PRO A 533 -15.52 -0.43 -5.73
N ARG A 534 -14.73 -0.91 -4.79
CA ARG A 534 -15.13 -0.95 -3.38
C ARG A 534 -15.43 0.41 -2.76
N ILE A 535 -14.68 1.46 -3.14
CA ILE A 535 -14.93 2.82 -2.62
C ILE A 535 -16.24 3.36 -3.19
N VAL A 536 -16.51 3.08 -4.48
CA VAL A 536 -17.76 3.45 -5.13
C VAL A 536 -18.94 2.75 -4.45
N GLU A 537 -18.83 1.44 -4.17
CA GLU A 537 -19.86 0.69 -3.43
C GLU A 537 -20.10 1.30 -2.05
N TRP A 538 -19.05 1.64 -1.30
CA TRP A 538 -19.19 2.30 -0.01
C TRP A 538 -20.00 3.60 -0.11
N MET A 539 -19.73 4.42 -1.13
CA MET A 539 -20.48 5.65 -1.39
C MET A 539 -21.94 5.36 -1.83
N GLN A 540 -22.17 4.29 -2.61
CA GLN A 540 -23.55 3.84 -2.98
C GLN A 540 -24.35 3.40 -1.77
N MET A 541 -23.70 2.76 -0.80
CA MET A 541 -24.30 2.40 0.48
C MET A 541 -24.59 3.63 1.38
N GLY A 542 -24.28 4.86 0.93
CA GLY A 542 -24.49 6.10 1.68
C GLY A 542 -23.31 6.47 2.59
N GLY A 543 -22.16 5.83 2.42
CA GLY A 543 -20.96 6.09 3.22
C GLY A 543 -20.12 7.26 2.70
N VAL A 544 -19.31 7.82 3.61
CA VAL A 544 -18.19 8.73 3.31
C VAL A 544 -16.91 7.92 3.35
N TYR A 545 -16.08 8.04 2.31
CA TYR A 545 -14.72 7.51 2.32
C TYR A 545 -13.74 8.64 2.62
N ALA A 546 -12.94 8.49 3.65
CA ALA A 546 -11.91 9.43 4.05
C ALA A 546 -10.54 8.77 3.93
N SER A 547 -9.62 9.33 3.12
CA SER A 547 -8.23 8.91 2.99
C SER A 547 -7.34 9.99 3.58
N ALA A 548 -6.65 9.69 4.67
CA ALA A 548 -5.78 10.63 5.36
C ALA A 548 -4.32 10.38 4.96
N ASP A 549 -3.67 11.42 4.41
CA ASP A 549 -2.30 11.37 3.88
C ASP A 549 -1.33 11.73 5.02
N ILE A 550 -1.20 10.80 5.97
CA ILE A 550 -0.50 10.99 7.24
C ILE A 550 1.02 10.84 7.11
N ARG A 551 1.76 11.38 8.07
CA ARG A 551 3.22 11.26 8.11
C ARG A 551 3.69 9.82 7.99
N GLY A 552 4.87 9.62 7.38
CA GLY A 552 5.43 8.32 7.03
C GLY A 552 5.33 7.98 5.55
N GLY A 553 4.44 8.65 4.79
CA GLY A 553 4.39 8.62 3.33
C GLY A 553 5.31 9.65 2.68
N SER A 554 5.25 9.78 1.34
CA SER A 554 6.08 10.68 0.53
C SER A 554 5.39 11.97 0.09
N GLU A 555 4.18 12.26 0.55
CA GLU A 555 3.34 13.35 0.03
C GLU A 555 4.03 14.72 0.05
N TYR A 556 4.90 14.95 1.05
CA TYR A 556 5.69 16.18 1.17
C TYR A 556 7.21 15.89 1.24
N GLY A 557 7.64 14.73 0.71
CA GLY A 557 9.03 14.30 0.65
C GLY A 557 9.56 13.73 1.97
N GLU A 558 10.89 13.58 2.04
CA GLU A 558 11.59 12.85 3.13
C GLU A 558 11.32 13.41 4.53
N ALA A 559 11.13 14.72 4.69
CA ALA A 559 10.79 15.26 6.00
C ALA A 559 9.46 14.69 6.52
N TRP A 560 8.51 14.44 5.61
CA TRP A 560 7.23 13.83 5.91
C TRP A 560 7.38 12.36 6.26
N HIS A 561 8.16 11.63 5.48
CA HIS A 561 8.49 10.23 5.74
C HIS A 561 9.23 10.07 7.06
N GLN A 562 10.34 10.78 7.26
CA GLN A 562 11.15 10.70 8.48
C GLN A 562 10.40 11.12 9.74
N ALA A 563 9.36 11.95 9.60
CA ALA A 563 8.51 12.32 10.73
C ALA A 563 7.56 11.19 11.16
N GLY A 564 7.45 10.09 10.40
CA GLY A 564 6.62 8.93 10.69
C GLY A 564 7.38 7.63 10.96
N MET A 565 8.72 7.61 11.01
CA MET A 565 9.50 6.39 11.17
C MET A 565 10.24 6.30 12.51
N ARG A 566 10.66 5.07 12.90
CA ARG A 566 11.44 4.79 14.11
C ARG A 566 10.85 5.45 15.36
N ALA A 567 11.65 6.21 16.12
CA ALA A 567 11.23 6.89 17.34
C ALA A 567 10.09 7.91 17.13
N LYS A 568 9.83 8.34 15.91
CA LYS A 568 8.76 9.25 15.54
C LYS A 568 7.47 8.55 15.07
N LYS A 569 7.42 7.21 15.09
CA LYS A 569 6.26 6.44 14.61
C LYS A 569 4.95 6.79 15.32
N GLN A 570 4.98 7.31 16.56
CA GLN A 570 3.78 7.79 17.25
C GLN A 570 3.08 8.94 16.51
N ASN A 571 3.80 9.77 15.75
CA ASN A 571 3.20 10.83 14.95
C ASN A 571 2.19 10.29 13.93
N VAL A 572 2.45 9.12 13.36
CA VAL A 572 1.54 8.43 12.42
C VAL A 572 0.20 8.11 13.09
N PHE A 573 0.26 7.61 14.32
CA PHE A 573 -0.93 7.28 15.10
C PHE A 573 -1.68 8.53 15.57
N ASP A 574 -0.94 9.56 15.98
CA ASP A 574 -1.50 10.85 16.41
C ASP A 574 -2.19 11.56 15.22
N ASP A 575 -1.60 11.52 14.02
CA ASP A 575 -2.21 12.06 12.80
C ASP A 575 -3.54 11.38 12.47
N PHE A 576 -3.58 10.05 12.54
CA PHE A 576 -4.79 9.27 12.25
C PHE A 576 -5.89 9.48 13.30
N ILE A 577 -5.53 9.54 14.57
CA ILE A 577 -6.47 9.86 15.65
C ILE A 577 -7.04 11.26 15.45
N ALA A 578 -6.20 12.24 15.11
CA ALA A 578 -6.63 13.60 14.83
C ALA A 578 -7.57 13.68 13.61
N ALA A 579 -7.34 12.87 12.55
CA ALA A 579 -8.27 12.77 11.42
C ALA A 579 -9.65 12.29 11.89
N ALA A 580 -9.71 11.25 12.72
CA ALA A 580 -10.96 10.74 13.28
C ALA A 580 -11.69 11.79 14.14
N GLU A 581 -10.95 12.47 15.01
CA GLU A 581 -11.50 13.55 15.86
C GLU A 581 -12.00 14.73 15.02
N TRP A 582 -11.26 15.10 13.96
CA TRP A 582 -11.67 16.15 13.04
C TRP A 582 -12.97 15.81 12.29
N LEU A 583 -13.10 14.57 11.79
CA LEU A 583 -14.31 14.09 11.11
C LEU A 583 -15.54 14.16 12.02
N ILE A 584 -15.39 13.80 13.29
CA ILE A 584 -16.46 13.88 14.29
C ILE A 584 -16.80 15.33 14.63
N ALA A 585 -15.79 16.17 14.89
CA ALA A 585 -15.97 17.56 15.25
C ALA A 585 -16.65 18.38 14.14
N ASN A 586 -16.35 18.06 12.86
CA ASN A 586 -16.96 18.68 11.69
C ASN A 586 -18.26 18.01 11.23
N LYS A 587 -18.81 17.08 12.04
CA LYS A 587 -20.10 16.41 11.82
C LYS A 587 -20.19 15.61 10.51
N TYR A 588 -19.05 15.18 9.96
CA TYR A 588 -19.07 14.18 8.90
C TYR A 588 -19.58 12.84 9.44
N THR A 589 -19.25 12.52 10.66
CA THR A 589 -19.62 11.26 11.32
C THR A 589 -19.72 11.43 12.84
N SER A 590 -19.94 10.34 13.55
CA SER A 590 -19.85 10.21 15.02
C SER A 590 -19.19 8.88 15.36
N THR A 591 -18.69 8.71 16.58
CA THR A 591 -18.03 7.48 17.04
C THR A 591 -18.75 6.20 16.58
N PRO A 592 -20.06 5.99 16.82
CA PRO A 592 -20.72 4.73 16.42
C PRO A 592 -20.88 4.56 14.90
N LYS A 593 -20.55 5.59 14.11
CA LYS A 593 -20.64 5.61 12.64
C LYS A 593 -19.27 5.63 11.95
N LEU A 594 -18.18 5.68 12.71
CA LEU A 594 -16.82 5.75 12.20
C LEU A 594 -16.15 4.37 12.21
N ALA A 595 -15.90 3.83 11.04
CA ALA A 595 -15.06 2.64 10.85
C ALA A 595 -13.65 3.04 10.41
N ILE A 596 -12.65 2.23 10.79
CA ILE A 596 -11.26 2.40 10.40
C ILE A 596 -10.73 1.18 9.65
N TYR A 597 -9.91 1.42 8.62
CA TYR A 597 -9.31 0.40 7.79
C TYR A 597 -7.88 0.75 7.41
N GLY A 598 -7.01 -0.24 7.39
CA GLY A 598 -5.65 -0.15 6.89
C GLY A 598 -5.07 -1.54 6.69
N ALA A 599 -4.13 -1.68 5.74
CA ALA A 599 -3.51 -2.95 5.38
C ALA A 599 -1.98 -2.87 5.49
N SER A 600 -1.31 -3.99 5.78
CA SER A 600 0.16 -4.05 5.90
C SER A 600 0.66 -3.12 7.01
N ASN A 601 1.52 -2.14 6.72
CA ASN A 601 1.85 -1.07 7.65
C ASN A 601 0.60 -0.29 8.12
N GLY A 602 -0.41 -0.11 7.24
CA GLY A 602 -1.72 0.41 7.63
C GLY A 602 -2.47 -0.52 8.59
N GLY A 603 -2.26 -1.84 8.51
CA GLY A 603 -2.78 -2.80 9.49
C GLY A 603 -2.14 -2.65 10.87
N LEU A 604 -0.82 -2.42 10.93
CA LEU A 604 -0.12 -1.99 12.14
C LEU A 604 -0.73 -0.70 12.71
N LEU A 605 -0.94 0.32 11.87
CA LEU A 605 -1.60 1.57 12.25
C LEU A 605 -2.93 1.30 12.94
N ILE A 606 -3.83 0.53 12.31
CA ILE A 606 -5.16 0.24 12.87
C ILE A 606 -5.05 -0.51 14.19
N GLY A 607 -4.17 -1.51 14.29
CA GLY A 607 -3.95 -2.25 15.54
C GLY A 607 -3.44 -1.36 16.68
N ALA A 608 -2.53 -0.42 16.39
CA ALA A 608 -1.98 0.50 17.36
C ALA A 608 -3.03 1.53 17.85
N VAL A 609 -3.76 2.18 16.94
CA VAL A 609 -4.76 3.19 17.32
C VAL A 609 -5.97 2.56 18.01
N LEU A 610 -6.33 1.32 17.66
CA LEU A 610 -7.38 0.57 18.34
C LEU A 610 -7.04 0.31 19.81
N ASN A 611 -5.76 0.04 20.12
CA ASN A 611 -5.31 -0.10 21.50
C ASN A 611 -5.24 1.25 22.25
N GLN A 612 -4.87 2.33 21.55
CA GLN A 612 -4.72 3.67 22.14
C GLN A 612 -6.09 4.32 22.40
N ARG A 613 -7.02 4.22 21.43
CA ARG A 613 -8.32 4.90 21.45
C ARG A 613 -9.48 3.97 21.03
N PRO A 614 -9.72 2.86 21.76
CA PRO A 614 -10.85 1.96 21.45
C PRO A 614 -12.21 2.65 21.56
N ASP A 615 -12.30 3.73 22.32
CA ASP A 615 -13.49 4.56 22.52
C ASP A 615 -13.91 5.40 21.30
N LEU A 616 -13.00 5.60 20.34
CA LEU A 616 -13.18 6.56 19.25
C LEU A 616 -13.88 5.94 18.02
N PHE A 617 -13.92 4.62 17.91
CA PHE A 617 -14.31 3.94 16.68
C PHE A 617 -15.53 3.04 16.87
N GLY A 618 -16.43 3.02 15.87
CA GLY A 618 -17.59 2.14 15.78
C GLY A 618 -17.28 0.76 15.21
N ALA A 619 -16.21 0.63 14.44
CA ALA A 619 -15.70 -0.65 13.93
C ALA A 619 -14.22 -0.51 13.48
N ALA A 620 -13.49 -1.64 13.47
CA ALA A 620 -12.10 -1.68 13.00
C ALA A 620 -11.85 -2.86 12.06
N MET A 621 -11.03 -2.64 11.01
CA MET A 621 -10.65 -3.66 10.04
C MET A 621 -9.12 -3.62 9.79
N PRO A 622 -8.29 -4.12 10.71
CA PRO A 622 -6.86 -4.29 10.43
C PRO A 622 -6.66 -5.46 9.47
N ALA A 623 -5.91 -5.25 8.37
CA ALA A 623 -5.67 -6.23 7.34
C ALA A 623 -4.17 -6.50 7.17
N VAL A 624 -3.78 -7.78 7.09
CA VAL A 624 -2.40 -8.27 6.86
C VAL A 624 -1.33 -7.46 7.61
N GLY A 625 -1.62 -7.10 8.87
CA GLY A 625 -0.86 -6.12 9.64
C GLY A 625 0.39 -6.68 10.32
N VAL A 626 1.42 -5.84 10.45
CA VAL A 626 2.63 -6.14 11.24
C VAL A 626 2.31 -5.96 12.72
N MET A 627 1.69 -6.97 13.34
CA MET A 627 1.11 -6.84 14.68
C MET A 627 2.11 -7.09 15.82
N ASP A 628 3.16 -7.87 15.57
CA ASP A 628 4.23 -8.17 16.52
C ASP A 628 5.51 -7.40 16.13
N MET A 629 5.68 -6.21 16.72
CA MET A 629 6.81 -5.35 16.42
C MET A 629 8.13 -5.79 17.08
N LEU A 630 8.11 -6.79 17.92
CA LEU A 630 9.32 -7.30 18.54
C LEU A 630 9.97 -8.43 17.72
N ARG A 631 9.24 -9.01 16.77
CA ARG A 631 9.68 -10.18 16.01
C ARG A 631 9.63 -10.05 14.49
N PHE A 632 9.08 -8.97 13.95
CA PHE A 632 8.89 -8.80 12.50
C PHE A 632 10.17 -9.02 11.69
N GLN A 633 11.33 -8.61 12.22
CA GLN A 633 12.62 -8.74 11.54
C GLN A 633 13.11 -10.18 11.37
N ASN A 634 12.43 -11.16 11.96
CA ASN A 634 12.82 -12.57 11.88
C ASN A 634 12.22 -13.31 10.69
N PHE A 635 11.34 -12.67 9.91
CA PHE A 635 10.54 -13.35 8.89
C PHE A 635 10.54 -12.60 7.56
N GLY A 636 10.60 -13.34 6.44
CA GLY A 636 10.38 -12.84 5.09
C GLY A 636 11.18 -11.57 4.78
N PHE A 637 10.51 -10.52 4.35
CA PHE A 637 11.09 -9.20 4.12
C PHE A 637 11.28 -8.36 5.38
N GLY A 638 10.87 -8.82 6.55
CA GLY A 638 10.97 -8.05 7.80
C GLY A 638 12.39 -7.59 8.13
N THR A 639 13.42 -8.35 7.71
CA THR A 639 14.83 -7.93 7.86
C THR A 639 15.14 -6.61 7.14
N GLN A 640 14.43 -6.30 6.07
CA GLN A 640 14.62 -5.10 5.26
C GLN A 640 13.84 -3.89 5.82
N TRP A 641 12.91 -4.10 6.77
CA TRP A 641 12.10 -3.04 7.38
C TRP A 641 12.75 -2.42 8.62
N VAL A 642 13.94 -2.89 9.00
CA VAL A 642 14.68 -2.36 10.15
C VAL A 642 15.02 -0.87 9.95
N GLY A 643 15.18 -0.43 8.72
CA GLY A 643 15.37 0.99 8.39
C GLY A 643 14.16 1.85 8.77
N GLU A 644 12.96 1.36 8.54
CA GLU A 644 11.68 2.05 8.81
C GLU A 644 11.32 2.02 10.31
N TYR A 645 11.45 0.83 10.95
CA TYR A 645 10.93 0.62 12.29
C TYR A 645 11.99 0.62 13.40
N GLY A 646 13.25 0.31 13.09
CA GLY A 646 14.25 -0.09 14.07
C GLY A 646 14.25 -1.61 14.27
N THR A 647 14.95 -2.09 15.30
CA THR A 647 15.02 -3.53 15.62
C THR A 647 14.96 -3.78 17.13
N SER A 648 14.26 -4.84 17.53
CA SER A 648 14.22 -5.25 18.94
C SER A 648 15.57 -5.75 19.49
N ALA A 649 16.56 -6.00 18.60
CA ALA A 649 17.93 -6.29 18.99
C ALA A 649 18.69 -5.06 19.54
N ASN A 650 18.22 -3.84 19.22
CA ASN A 650 18.74 -2.60 19.79
C ASN A 650 17.91 -2.20 21.02
N PRO A 651 18.52 -1.90 22.19
CA PRO A 651 17.79 -1.56 23.42
C PRO A 651 16.89 -0.33 23.32
N GLU A 652 17.28 0.69 22.54
CA GLU A 652 16.47 1.91 22.39
C GLU A 652 15.31 1.67 21.42
N ASP A 653 15.57 1.03 20.29
CA ASP A 653 14.52 0.65 19.35
C ASP A 653 13.50 -0.31 20.01
N PHE A 654 13.95 -1.26 20.84
CA PHE A 654 13.06 -2.15 21.59
C PHE A 654 12.04 -1.38 22.43
N LYS A 655 12.47 -0.33 23.14
CA LYS A 655 11.56 0.49 23.95
C LYS A 655 10.49 1.15 23.07
N VAL A 656 10.91 1.70 21.93
CA VAL A 656 10.02 2.35 20.97
C VAL A 656 9.05 1.34 20.37
N LEU A 657 9.54 0.22 19.84
CA LEU A 657 8.73 -0.84 19.22
C LEU A 657 7.71 -1.41 20.19
N ARG A 658 8.13 -1.69 21.43
CA ARG A 658 7.24 -2.21 22.47
C ARG A 658 6.14 -1.23 22.84
N ALA A 659 6.43 0.08 22.86
CA ALA A 659 5.48 1.10 23.26
C ALA A 659 4.24 1.18 22.34
N TYR A 660 4.37 0.84 21.05
CA TYR A 660 3.25 0.88 20.12
C TYR A 660 2.88 -0.48 19.52
N SER A 661 3.64 -1.54 19.74
CA SER A 661 3.36 -2.87 19.18
C SER A 661 1.91 -3.29 19.42
N PRO A 662 1.08 -3.53 18.37
CA PRO A 662 -0.32 -3.87 18.57
C PRO A 662 -0.54 -5.07 19.48
N LEU A 663 0.21 -6.15 19.28
CA LEU A 663 0.12 -7.38 20.05
C LEU A 663 0.40 -7.16 21.54
N HIS A 664 1.43 -6.34 21.87
CA HIS A 664 1.93 -6.18 23.23
C HIS A 664 1.19 -5.09 24.04
N ASN A 665 0.31 -4.31 23.39
CA ASN A 665 -0.45 -3.24 24.04
C ASN A 665 -1.95 -3.52 24.13
N ILE A 666 -2.38 -4.75 23.84
CA ILE A 666 -3.76 -5.19 24.09
C ILE A 666 -4.03 -5.17 25.58
N ARG A 667 -5.07 -4.45 26.00
CA ARG A 667 -5.46 -4.31 27.39
C ARG A 667 -6.54 -5.32 27.76
N ARG A 668 -6.26 -6.19 28.71
CA ARG A 668 -7.27 -7.11 29.27
C ARG A 668 -8.37 -6.31 29.96
N GLY A 669 -9.62 -6.71 29.80
CA GLY A 669 -10.77 -6.03 30.37
C GLY A 669 -11.20 -4.77 29.61
N ALA A 670 -10.58 -4.43 28.48
CA ALA A 670 -11.03 -3.34 27.64
C ALA A 670 -12.24 -3.78 26.78
N GLN A 671 -13.08 -2.82 26.43
CA GLN A 671 -14.16 -3.00 25.48
C GLN A 671 -13.70 -2.48 24.10
N TYR A 672 -13.31 -3.39 23.24
CA TYR A 672 -12.94 -3.06 21.86
C TYR A 672 -14.20 -2.99 20.99
N PRO A 673 -14.25 -2.11 19.96
CA PRO A 673 -15.35 -2.08 19.01
C PRO A 673 -15.39 -3.37 18.18
N PRO A 674 -16.51 -3.65 17.46
CA PRO A 674 -16.54 -4.71 16.46
C PRO A 674 -15.32 -4.67 15.56
N THR A 675 -14.56 -5.77 15.51
CA THR A 675 -13.31 -5.85 14.77
C THR A 675 -13.28 -7.05 13.85
N LEU A 676 -12.95 -6.84 12.57
CA LEU A 676 -12.73 -7.89 11.57
C LEU A 676 -11.29 -7.84 11.09
N ILE A 677 -10.45 -8.70 11.64
CA ILE A 677 -9.08 -8.90 11.21
C ILE A 677 -9.11 -9.71 9.92
N THR A 678 -8.28 -9.32 8.92
CA THR A 678 -8.14 -10.13 7.70
C THR A 678 -6.68 -10.45 7.44
N THR A 679 -6.40 -11.70 7.03
CA THR A 679 -5.07 -12.17 6.64
C THR A 679 -5.18 -13.26 5.59
N SER A 680 -4.05 -13.76 5.11
CA SER A 680 -3.97 -14.85 4.13
C SER A 680 -2.97 -15.89 4.60
N ASP A 681 -3.23 -17.17 4.31
CA ASP A 681 -2.43 -18.31 4.79
C ASP A 681 -1.05 -18.43 4.12
N HIS A 682 -0.88 -17.87 2.92
CA HIS A 682 0.36 -17.92 2.13
C HIS A 682 1.03 -16.52 2.03
N ASP A 683 0.76 -15.63 2.99
CA ASP A 683 1.41 -14.32 3.06
C ASP A 683 2.86 -14.47 3.53
N ASP A 684 3.81 -14.46 2.58
CA ASP A 684 5.24 -14.56 2.84
C ASP A 684 5.95 -13.19 2.87
N ARG A 685 5.16 -12.10 2.82
CA ARG A 685 5.61 -10.71 3.05
C ARG A 685 5.40 -10.31 4.50
N VAL A 686 4.15 -10.34 4.97
CA VAL A 686 3.79 -10.17 6.39
C VAL A 686 3.21 -11.49 6.89
N MET A 687 4.06 -12.30 7.48
CA MET A 687 3.74 -13.65 7.91
C MET A 687 2.39 -13.72 8.68
N PRO A 688 1.52 -14.70 8.39
CA PRO A 688 0.18 -14.83 8.98
C PRO A 688 0.19 -14.83 10.51
N GLY A 689 1.25 -15.36 11.13
CA GLY A 689 1.44 -15.41 12.58
C GLY A 689 1.26 -14.06 13.29
N HIS A 690 1.55 -12.92 12.62
CA HIS A 690 1.25 -11.59 13.14
C HIS A 690 -0.24 -11.41 13.44
N SER A 691 -1.08 -11.67 12.44
CA SER A 691 -2.54 -11.52 12.55
C SER A 691 -3.16 -12.60 13.43
N LEU A 692 -2.65 -13.85 13.37
CA LEU A 692 -3.13 -14.97 14.17
C LEU A 692 -2.90 -14.73 15.66
N LYS A 693 -1.69 -14.36 16.06
CA LYS A 693 -1.35 -14.03 17.46
C LYS A 693 -2.16 -12.83 17.97
N TYR A 694 -2.32 -11.80 17.14
CA TYR A 694 -3.10 -10.63 17.47
C TYR A 694 -4.58 -10.97 17.71
N ALA A 695 -5.20 -11.75 16.81
CA ALA A 695 -6.59 -12.19 16.94
C ALA A 695 -6.81 -13.00 18.23
N ALA A 696 -6.00 -14.04 18.47
CA ALA A 696 -6.08 -14.87 19.66
C ALA A 696 -5.96 -14.06 20.96
N THR A 697 -5.06 -13.06 20.97
CA THR A 697 -4.84 -12.20 22.15
C THR A 697 -6.01 -11.23 22.33
N LEU A 698 -6.51 -10.62 21.25
CA LEU A 698 -7.60 -9.64 21.30
C LEU A 698 -8.93 -10.29 21.70
N GLN A 699 -9.25 -11.49 21.17
CA GLN A 699 -10.42 -12.28 21.56
C GLN A 699 -10.41 -12.63 23.05
N GLN A 700 -9.24 -13.01 23.58
CA GLN A 700 -9.09 -13.32 25.00
C GLN A 700 -9.24 -12.07 25.88
N ALA A 701 -8.78 -10.91 25.39
CA ALA A 701 -8.79 -9.64 26.16
C ALA A 701 -10.15 -8.94 26.13
N GLN A 702 -10.98 -9.19 25.13
CA GLN A 702 -12.29 -8.54 24.93
C GLN A 702 -13.24 -8.83 26.10
N GLU A 703 -13.67 -7.81 26.82
CA GLU A 703 -14.68 -7.93 27.89
C GLU A 703 -16.11 -7.71 27.39
N GLY A 704 -16.25 -6.85 26.36
CA GLY A 704 -17.53 -6.55 25.75
C GLY A 704 -18.10 -7.69 24.91
N THR A 705 -19.33 -7.49 24.42
CA THR A 705 -20.03 -8.44 23.52
C THR A 705 -19.76 -8.17 22.04
N ALA A 706 -19.00 -7.09 21.70
CA ALA A 706 -18.66 -6.77 20.32
C ALA A 706 -17.79 -7.89 19.71
N PRO A 707 -18.09 -8.36 18.49
CA PRO A 707 -17.37 -9.46 17.87
C PRO A 707 -15.93 -9.07 17.50
N ILE A 708 -14.99 -9.97 17.81
CA ILE A 708 -13.61 -9.93 17.34
C ILE A 708 -13.43 -11.13 16.41
N LEU A 709 -13.47 -10.89 15.12
CA LEU A 709 -13.44 -11.92 14.09
C LEU A 709 -12.09 -11.88 13.35
N ILE A 710 -11.67 -13.04 12.87
CA ILE A 710 -10.57 -13.13 11.91
C ILE A 710 -11.01 -13.92 10.68
N ARG A 711 -10.82 -13.33 9.49
CA ARG A 711 -11.06 -13.93 8.20
C ARG A 711 -9.72 -14.26 7.57
N ILE A 712 -9.45 -15.54 7.38
CA ILE A 712 -8.18 -16.03 6.84
C ILE A 712 -8.46 -16.55 5.43
N GLU A 713 -7.96 -15.84 4.41
CA GLU A 713 -8.08 -16.26 3.02
C GLU A 713 -7.11 -17.40 2.75
N THR A 714 -7.62 -18.51 2.23
CA THR A 714 -6.78 -19.68 1.90
C THR A 714 -6.20 -19.56 0.50
N ARG A 715 -4.94 -20.02 0.31
CA ARG A 715 -4.23 -19.96 -0.97
C ARG A 715 -4.19 -18.53 -1.53
N ALA A 716 -3.80 -17.59 -0.70
CA ALA A 716 -3.61 -16.20 -1.03
C ALA A 716 -2.44 -15.63 -0.23
N GLY A 717 -1.72 -14.67 -0.82
CA GLY A 717 -0.62 -13.97 -0.19
C GLY A 717 -1.01 -12.57 0.30
N HIS A 718 -0.05 -11.65 0.28
CA HIS A 718 -0.19 -10.29 0.83
C HIS A 718 -1.23 -9.42 0.11
N GLY A 719 -1.63 -9.78 -1.10
CA GLY A 719 -2.63 -9.08 -1.89
C GLY A 719 -2.29 -8.94 -3.36
N ALA A 720 -1.01 -8.94 -3.75
CA ALA A 720 -0.59 -8.98 -5.14
C ALA A 720 -1.12 -10.26 -5.81
N GLY A 721 -1.62 -10.13 -7.05
CA GLY A 721 -2.16 -11.27 -7.79
C GLY A 721 -3.41 -11.94 -7.21
N LYS A 722 -4.07 -11.32 -6.21
CA LYS A 722 -5.30 -11.88 -5.64
C LYS A 722 -6.41 -11.91 -6.68
N PRO A 723 -7.05 -13.07 -6.95
CA PRO A 723 -8.10 -13.20 -7.95
C PRO A 723 -9.25 -12.21 -7.74
N THR A 724 -9.82 -11.68 -8.82
CA THR A 724 -10.96 -10.74 -8.78
C THR A 724 -12.12 -11.30 -7.97
N THR A 725 -12.44 -12.59 -8.13
CA THR A 725 -13.52 -13.27 -7.38
C THR A 725 -13.26 -13.24 -5.88
N LYS A 726 -12.03 -13.50 -5.43
CA LYS A 726 -11.65 -13.45 -4.00
C LYS A 726 -11.70 -12.02 -3.44
N GLN A 727 -11.31 -11.02 -4.23
CA GLN A 727 -11.42 -9.62 -3.84
C GLN A 727 -12.88 -9.20 -3.61
N ILE A 728 -13.78 -9.58 -4.53
CA ILE A 728 -15.22 -9.29 -4.43
C ILE A 728 -15.81 -9.95 -3.17
N ASP A 729 -15.50 -11.23 -2.92
CA ASP A 729 -15.99 -11.96 -1.75
C ASP A 729 -15.50 -11.33 -0.44
N GLU A 730 -14.22 -10.98 -0.37
CA GLU A 730 -13.64 -10.34 0.81
C GLU A 730 -14.28 -8.97 1.11
N TRP A 731 -14.51 -8.15 0.08
CA TRP A 731 -15.15 -6.86 0.27
C TRP A 731 -16.65 -6.97 0.58
N ALA A 732 -17.33 -7.99 0.08
CA ALA A 732 -18.70 -8.30 0.49
C ALA A 732 -18.77 -8.65 1.99
N ASP A 733 -17.83 -9.46 2.48
CA ASP A 733 -17.70 -9.81 3.90
C ASP A 733 -17.42 -8.59 4.77
N ARG A 734 -16.46 -7.75 4.37
CA ARG A 734 -16.12 -6.50 5.07
C ARG A 734 -17.30 -5.54 5.13
N TYR A 735 -18.01 -5.35 4.03
CA TYR A 735 -19.10 -4.39 3.98
C TYR A 735 -20.38 -4.86 4.68
N VAL A 736 -20.72 -6.15 4.65
CA VAL A 736 -21.82 -6.64 5.45
C VAL A 736 -21.50 -6.54 6.95
N PHE A 737 -20.25 -6.79 7.34
CA PHE A 737 -19.77 -6.58 8.71
C PHE A 737 -19.92 -5.10 9.12
N LEU A 738 -19.42 -4.16 8.32
CA LEU A 738 -19.52 -2.73 8.60
C LEU A 738 -20.98 -2.24 8.61
N LYS A 739 -21.79 -2.69 7.66
CA LYS A 739 -23.22 -2.34 7.61
C LYS A 739 -23.91 -2.68 8.93
N ASN A 740 -23.63 -3.86 9.47
CA ASN A 740 -24.17 -4.30 10.75
C ASN A 740 -23.58 -3.54 11.93
N ALA A 741 -22.24 -3.42 12.00
CA ALA A 741 -21.53 -2.77 13.11
C ALA A 741 -21.90 -1.28 13.26
N LEU A 742 -21.98 -0.56 12.14
CA LEU A 742 -22.33 0.87 12.11
C LEU A 742 -23.85 1.10 12.07
N LYS A 743 -24.67 0.05 12.12
CA LYS A 743 -26.13 0.13 12.04
C LYS A 743 -26.58 1.00 10.86
N MET A 744 -26.08 0.68 9.67
CA MET A 744 -26.50 1.35 8.44
C MET A 744 -27.89 0.87 8.06
N GLY A 745 -28.75 1.79 7.59
CA GLY A 745 -30.09 1.46 7.15
C GLY A 745 -30.13 0.39 6.04
N SER A 746 -31.25 -0.28 5.92
CA SER A 746 -31.53 -1.25 4.84
C SER A 746 -31.72 -0.56 3.51
#